data_83d81394667ea8dbe2e1c080e4de02d6
#
_entry.id   83d81394667ea8dbe2e1c080e4de02d6
#
_cell.length_a   1.000
_cell.length_b   1.000
_cell.length_c   1.000
_cell.angle_alpha   90.00
_cell.angle_beta   90.00
_cell.angle_gamma   90.00
#
_symmetry.space_group_name_H-M   'P 1'
#
loop_
_entity.id
_entity.type
_entity.pdbx_description
1 polymer ?
#
loop_
_entity_poly.entity_id
_entity_poly.type
_entity_poly.pdbx_seq_one_letter_code
_entity_poly.pdbx_strand_id
1 'polypeptide(L)'
;MQVASKLRAAEILFTLATDIARSGDPSGLPLAVLSSLYPELVEARRHLGLFQHHDAITGTSKSFVMQDYQQKLQAALGTTLKLTEVSAQYLLQHDQSNLDLSRPLRHIEWRDERGEERLSTLDLHAAAAHSLLLYNSLVREREDVIQLRTNSASVCVRDEEGNLLDTQVAPHFNTSGQQAKLDFGLFDVWFRATLPPLSLSTFVVTFCDRSGDEFEATNTKVYCMRCPDSSATTTPYSLHRLPEGTLKLENHMYSLLFHPTSWLLASVTNKLTGKSWPLEMEFTAYPSAPFRSGAYLFSVDQSAETAPVFSEKDLSDIVILSGPVFAQVSLVWRVLGEGGVSSFLHTIRLQHTTGPQGEAVQIENLFDFGPPPNMRDTELVMRLNSGLETGKRFYTDKSGLGFMRREWKETAGLEGNFYPITQATFLQANNTRLSLLVTHAMAAASVVPGSLEVMLDRRTVYDDARGMGEGVTDSRATMHKFWLLLEPRDPDAPSQPMTLPALSPLASTLAQQLEYPPQVLHATRPNTLGLQTSLSLLQSPLPCDFHLLNLRSWDPRKIGDPQALLIFQRQASDCAWASLSLQECLLPSSPPSLAFPRHSATFSPVSLTGNHPVERQGGLFTLEPIELAAYNVTFT
;
A
#
# COMPACT_ATOMS: atom_id res chain seq x y z
N MET A 1 9.48 -2.99 3.14
CA MET A 1 8.12 -2.57 3.54
C MET A 1 7.15 -3.73 3.67
N GLN A 2 6.90 -4.58 2.68
CA GLN A 2 5.91 -5.66 2.80
C GLN A 2 6.12 -6.57 4.01
N VAL A 3 7.36 -7.03 4.28
CA VAL A 3 7.65 -7.86 5.46
C VAL A 3 7.28 -7.11 6.75
N ALA A 4 7.61 -5.81 6.85
CA ALA A 4 7.31 -5.02 8.05
C ALA A 4 5.79 -4.88 8.27
N SER A 5 5.04 -4.53 7.23
CA SER A 5 3.59 -4.38 7.28
C SER A 5 2.89 -5.70 7.62
N LYS A 6 3.25 -6.79 6.92
CA LYS A 6 2.67 -8.12 7.16
C LYS A 6 3.09 -8.69 8.52
N LEU A 7 4.34 -8.48 8.96
CA LEU A 7 4.80 -8.91 10.29
C LEU A 7 4.03 -8.21 11.41
N ARG A 8 3.84 -6.88 11.31
CA ARG A 8 3.00 -6.14 12.26
C ARG A 8 1.59 -6.73 12.36
N ALA A 9 0.94 -6.95 11.22
CA ALA A 9 -0.40 -7.51 11.18
C ALA A 9 -0.45 -8.93 11.79
N ALA A 10 0.54 -9.77 11.46
CA ALA A 10 0.67 -11.12 12.02
C ALA A 10 0.91 -11.08 13.54
N GLU A 11 1.75 -10.17 14.03
CA GLU A 11 2.02 -10.02 15.47
C GLU A 11 0.76 -9.67 16.26
N ILE A 12 -0.03 -8.71 15.78
CA ILE A 12 -1.28 -8.30 16.42
C ILE A 12 -2.24 -9.49 16.50
N LEU A 13 -2.47 -10.15 15.36
CA LEU A 13 -3.42 -11.25 15.29
C LEU A 13 -2.97 -12.47 16.12
N PHE A 14 -1.69 -12.82 16.05
CA PHE A 14 -1.09 -13.89 16.82
C PHE A 14 -1.19 -13.64 18.34
N THR A 15 -0.97 -12.39 18.78
CA THR A 15 -1.08 -12.02 20.19
C THR A 15 -2.49 -12.24 20.70
N LEU A 16 -3.52 -11.78 19.96
CA LEU A 16 -4.91 -11.95 20.32
C LEU A 16 -5.34 -13.42 20.27
N ALA A 17 -4.87 -14.18 19.28
CA ALA A 17 -5.15 -15.61 19.18
C ALA A 17 -4.53 -16.42 20.34
N THR A 18 -3.29 -16.11 20.73
CA THR A 18 -2.63 -16.80 21.86
C THR A 18 -3.25 -16.46 23.20
N ASP A 19 -3.74 -15.23 23.37
CA ASP A 19 -4.47 -14.82 24.56
C ASP A 19 -5.80 -15.56 24.70
N ILE A 20 -6.61 -15.60 23.65
CA ILE A 20 -7.88 -16.34 23.62
C ILE A 20 -7.64 -17.84 23.86
N ALA A 21 -6.58 -18.42 23.28
CA ALA A 21 -6.25 -19.83 23.50
C ALA A 21 -5.83 -20.13 24.94
N ARG A 22 -5.17 -19.18 25.61
CA ARG A 22 -4.76 -19.31 27.00
C ARG A 22 -5.93 -19.27 27.98
N SER A 23 -6.90 -18.38 27.74
CA SER A 23 -8.08 -18.23 28.59
C SER A 23 -9.10 -19.33 28.37
N GLY A 24 -9.14 -19.97 27.20
CA GLY A 24 -10.03 -21.08 26.90
C GLY A 24 -9.62 -22.39 27.62
N ASP A 25 -8.43 -22.88 27.33
CA ASP A 25 -7.81 -24.05 27.97
C ASP A 25 -6.28 -23.88 27.95
N PRO A 26 -5.66 -23.51 29.09
CA PRO A 26 -4.21 -23.29 29.18
C PRO A 26 -3.35 -24.50 28.85
N SER A 27 -3.89 -25.72 28.99
CA SER A 27 -3.22 -26.98 28.65
C SER A 27 -3.63 -27.50 27.27
N GLY A 28 -4.50 -26.78 26.56
CA GLY A 28 -5.14 -27.23 25.34
C GLY A 28 -4.26 -27.23 24.10
N LEU A 29 -4.66 -28.04 23.12
CA LEU A 29 -4.00 -28.17 21.82
C LEU A 29 -3.82 -26.84 21.09
N PRO A 30 -4.80 -25.90 21.05
CA PRO A 30 -4.66 -24.64 20.32
C PRO A 30 -3.50 -23.79 20.84
N LEU A 31 -3.36 -23.62 22.14
CA LEU A 31 -2.25 -22.85 22.72
C LEU A 31 -0.90 -23.52 22.44
N ALA A 32 -0.83 -24.85 22.49
CA ALA A 32 0.39 -25.61 22.19
C ALA A 32 0.83 -25.39 20.72
N VAL A 33 -0.11 -25.44 19.76
CA VAL A 33 0.16 -25.20 18.34
C VAL A 33 0.62 -23.77 18.11
N LEU A 34 -0.13 -22.76 18.59
CA LEU A 34 0.24 -21.36 18.46
C LEU A 34 1.61 -21.08 19.10
N SER A 35 1.83 -21.57 20.32
CA SER A 35 3.11 -21.39 21.03
C SER A 35 4.30 -22.02 20.30
N SER A 36 4.08 -23.11 19.56
CA SER A 36 5.12 -23.74 18.73
C SER A 36 5.62 -22.87 17.60
N LEU A 37 4.80 -21.91 17.13
CA LEU A 37 5.15 -20.95 16.07
C LEU A 37 5.94 -19.74 16.57
N TYR A 38 6.01 -19.50 17.87
CA TYR A 38 6.68 -18.33 18.43
C TYR A 38 8.18 -18.23 18.08
N PRO A 39 8.98 -19.32 18.07
CA PRO A 39 10.37 -19.25 17.61
C PRO A 39 10.51 -18.76 16.16
N GLU A 40 9.61 -19.18 15.27
CA GLU A 40 9.59 -18.71 13.87
C GLU A 40 9.29 -17.20 13.81
N LEU A 41 8.34 -16.71 14.63
CA LEU A 41 8.05 -15.27 14.76
C LEU A 41 9.28 -14.49 15.22
N VAL A 42 10.03 -15.01 16.21
CA VAL A 42 11.27 -14.37 16.69
C VAL A 42 12.31 -14.28 15.57
N GLU A 43 12.49 -15.34 14.78
CA GLU A 43 13.42 -15.30 13.64
C GLU A 43 12.96 -14.31 12.55
N ALA A 44 11.66 -14.22 12.26
CA ALA A 44 11.14 -13.23 11.32
C ALA A 44 11.44 -11.78 11.78
N ARG A 45 11.28 -11.50 13.11
CA ARG A 45 11.68 -10.21 13.70
C ARG A 45 13.18 -9.93 13.53
N ARG A 46 14.02 -10.95 13.75
CA ARG A 46 15.49 -10.84 13.62
C ARG A 46 15.90 -10.58 12.18
N HIS A 47 15.31 -11.29 11.22
CA HIS A 47 15.59 -11.09 9.81
C HIS A 47 15.21 -9.69 9.34
N LEU A 48 14.03 -9.19 9.74
CA LEU A 48 13.63 -7.82 9.44
C LEU A 48 14.53 -6.81 10.14
N GLY A 49 14.88 -7.04 11.41
CA GLY A 49 15.79 -6.19 12.18
C GLY A 49 17.19 -6.13 11.57
N LEU A 50 17.72 -7.28 11.13
CA LEU A 50 19.02 -7.34 10.45
C LEU A 50 19.02 -6.55 9.15
N PHE A 51 17.92 -6.56 8.38
CA PHE A 51 17.82 -5.80 7.14
C PHE A 51 17.76 -4.27 7.36
N GLN A 52 17.57 -3.78 8.61
CA GLN A 52 17.73 -2.36 8.94
C GLN A 52 19.20 -1.93 9.04
N HIS A 53 20.15 -2.85 8.84
CA HIS A 53 21.58 -2.52 8.75
C HIS A 53 21.84 -1.45 7.69
N HIS A 54 22.76 -0.51 7.98
CA HIS A 54 23.02 0.66 7.13
C HIS A 54 23.63 0.34 5.75
N ASP A 55 24.06 -0.90 5.48
CA ASP A 55 24.46 -1.37 4.16
C ASP A 55 23.40 -2.29 3.52
N ALA A 56 22.38 -2.73 4.24
CA ALA A 56 21.31 -3.56 3.71
C ALA A 56 20.19 -2.72 3.08
N ILE A 57 19.42 -1.98 3.90
CA ILE A 57 18.29 -1.17 3.43
C ILE A 57 18.71 -0.05 2.48
N THR A 58 19.94 0.40 2.57
CA THR A 58 20.54 1.43 1.71
C THR A 58 21.02 0.90 0.36
N GLY A 59 21.05 -0.44 0.14
CA GLY A 59 21.52 -1.04 -1.11
C GLY A 59 23.03 -0.91 -1.31
N THR A 60 23.80 -0.73 -0.24
CA THR A 60 25.27 -0.55 -0.28
C THR A 60 26.03 -1.82 0.12
N SER A 61 25.39 -2.99 -0.02
CA SER A 61 26.02 -4.30 0.14
C SER A 61 26.30 -4.95 -1.21
N LYS A 62 27.33 -5.81 -1.25
CA LYS A 62 27.66 -6.59 -2.45
C LYS A 62 26.51 -7.51 -2.85
N SER A 63 26.41 -7.84 -4.12
CA SER A 63 25.31 -8.60 -4.71
C SER A 63 25.06 -9.94 -4.01
N PHE A 64 26.11 -10.67 -3.60
CA PHE A 64 25.94 -11.94 -2.86
C PHE A 64 25.40 -11.74 -1.44
N VAL A 65 25.69 -10.61 -0.79
CA VAL A 65 25.13 -10.24 0.53
C VAL A 65 23.67 -9.85 0.37
N MET A 66 23.31 -9.12 -0.69
CA MET A 66 21.91 -8.79 -0.98
C MET A 66 21.06 -10.03 -1.26
N GLN A 67 21.64 -11.07 -1.88
CA GLN A 67 20.98 -12.36 -2.05
C GLN A 67 20.69 -13.04 -0.70
N ASP A 68 21.63 -13.02 0.25
CA ASP A 68 21.42 -13.56 1.60
C ASP A 68 20.32 -12.79 2.34
N TYR A 69 20.31 -11.45 2.28
CA TYR A 69 19.23 -10.63 2.85
C TYR A 69 17.88 -10.96 2.21
N GLN A 70 17.83 -11.15 0.90
CA GLN A 70 16.59 -11.51 0.20
C GLN A 70 16.06 -12.86 0.70
N GLN A 71 16.90 -13.87 0.84
CA GLN A 71 16.49 -15.19 1.35
C GLN A 71 15.93 -15.08 2.78
N LYS A 72 16.58 -14.30 3.66
CA LYS A 72 16.12 -14.06 5.03
C LYS A 72 14.77 -13.33 5.06
N LEU A 73 14.59 -12.29 4.23
CA LEU A 73 13.32 -11.57 4.13
C LEU A 73 12.20 -12.44 3.54
N GLN A 74 12.52 -13.30 2.58
CA GLN A 74 11.54 -14.24 2.02
C GLN A 74 11.11 -15.30 3.05
N ALA A 75 12.03 -15.81 3.84
CA ALA A 75 11.72 -16.69 4.97
C ALA A 75 10.83 -15.98 6.01
N ALA A 76 11.18 -14.73 6.37
CA ALA A 76 10.37 -13.92 7.28
C ALA A 76 8.96 -13.67 6.71
N LEU A 77 8.83 -13.40 5.43
CA LEU A 77 7.53 -13.23 4.78
C LEU A 77 6.70 -14.52 4.86
N GLY A 78 7.28 -15.67 4.52
CA GLY A 78 6.59 -16.98 4.63
C GLY A 78 6.09 -17.27 6.05
N THR A 79 6.91 -16.98 7.05
CA THR A 79 6.52 -17.09 8.47
C THR A 79 5.34 -16.16 8.80
N THR A 80 5.38 -14.90 8.38
CA THR A 80 4.30 -13.94 8.68
C THR A 80 2.98 -14.34 8.05
N LEU A 81 3.00 -14.85 6.82
CA LEU A 81 1.80 -15.36 6.13
C LEU A 81 1.21 -16.55 6.91
N LYS A 82 2.05 -17.54 7.25
CA LYS A 82 1.65 -18.71 8.04
C LYS A 82 1.03 -18.34 9.40
N LEU A 83 1.66 -17.40 10.13
CA LEU A 83 1.15 -16.92 11.42
C LEU A 83 -0.23 -16.28 11.27
N THR A 84 -0.42 -15.42 10.26
CA THR A 84 -1.73 -14.80 9.99
C THR A 84 -2.78 -15.86 9.65
N GLU A 85 -2.46 -16.81 8.78
CA GLU A 85 -3.36 -17.91 8.36
C GLU A 85 -3.83 -18.74 9.55
N VAL A 86 -2.89 -19.21 10.38
CA VAL A 86 -3.21 -20.06 11.54
C VAL A 86 -3.98 -19.27 12.60
N SER A 87 -3.57 -18.04 12.90
CA SER A 87 -4.23 -17.20 13.91
C SER A 87 -5.64 -16.82 13.48
N ALA A 88 -5.83 -16.41 12.22
CA ALA A 88 -7.14 -16.08 11.68
C ALA A 88 -8.08 -17.29 11.70
N GLN A 89 -7.59 -18.46 11.31
CA GLN A 89 -8.36 -19.68 11.30
C GLN A 89 -8.82 -20.05 12.72
N TYR A 90 -7.93 -20.00 13.70
CA TYR A 90 -8.28 -20.26 15.11
C TYR A 90 -9.33 -19.29 15.63
N LEU A 91 -9.15 -18.00 15.40
CA LEU A 91 -10.04 -16.95 15.91
C LEU A 91 -11.47 -17.04 15.34
N LEU A 92 -11.62 -17.55 14.12
CA LEU A 92 -12.92 -17.68 13.46
C LEU A 92 -13.61 -19.04 13.70
N GLN A 93 -12.95 -20.03 14.28
CA GLN A 93 -13.59 -21.30 14.59
C GLN A 93 -14.65 -21.13 15.69
N HIS A 94 -15.81 -21.77 15.51
CA HIS A 94 -16.87 -21.81 16.53
C HIS A 94 -16.43 -22.57 17.79
N ASP A 95 -15.75 -23.69 17.59
CA ASP A 95 -15.18 -24.49 18.67
C ASP A 95 -13.71 -24.14 18.86
N GLN A 96 -13.42 -23.33 19.85
CA GLN A 96 -12.07 -22.88 20.18
C GLN A 96 -11.30 -23.89 21.08
N SER A 97 -11.93 -25.00 21.49
CA SER A 97 -11.25 -26.08 22.20
C SER A 97 -10.33 -26.91 21.29
N ASN A 98 -10.47 -26.75 19.98
CA ASN A 98 -9.69 -27.45 18.97
C ASN A 98 -9.19 -26.47 17.90
N LEU A 99 -8.13 -26.83 17.19
CA LEU A 99 -7.62 -26.11 16.03
C LEU A 99 -7.60 -27.05 14.81
N ASP A 100 -8.63 -26.94 13.98
CA ASP A 100 -8.72 -27.70 12.75
C ASP A 100 -7.96 -27.01 11.61
N LEU A 101 -6.82 -27.58 11.22
CA LEU A 101 -6.01 -27.14 10.08
C LEU A 101 -6.16 -28.06 8.86
N SER A 102 -7.16 -28.95 8.83
CA SER A 102 -7.39 -29.85 7.69
C SER A 102 -7.79 -29.10 6.41
N ARG A 103 -8.32 -27.88 6.57
CA ARG A 103 -8.73 -26.98 5.49
C ARG A 103 -8.14 -25.58 5.73
N PRO A 104 -6.84 -25.41 5.47
CA PRO A 104 -6.16 -24.17 5.85
C PRO A 104 -6.63 -22.99 5.00
N LEU A 105 -6.73 -21.83 5.67
CA LEU A 105 -6.75 -20.54 4.99
C LEU A 105 -5.40 -20.30 4.32
N ARG A 106 -5.39 -19.63 3.17
CA ARG A 106 -4.18 -19.21 2.46
C ARG A 106 -4.33 -17.78 1.97
N HIS A 107 -3.24 -17.04 1.98
CA HIS A 107 -3.21 -15.75 1.33
C HIS A 107 -3.46 -15.90 -0.17
N ILE A 108 -4.27 -14.99 -0.73
CA ILE A 108 -4.51 -14.95 -2.17
C ILE A 108 -3.32 -14.37 -2.93
N GLU A 109 -2.59 -13.45 -2.30
CA GLU A 109 -1.34 -12.87 -2.81
C GLU A 109 -0.14 -13.68 -2.29
N TRP A 110 0.75 -14.04 -3.19
CA TRP A 110 1.99 -14.72 -2.87
C TRP A 110 3.14 -14.22 -3.75
N ARG A 111 4.37 -14.57 -3.42
CA ARG A 111 5.53 -14.24 -4.23
C ARG A 111 6.17 -15.49 -4.81
N ASP A 112 6.52 -15.41 -6.08
CA ASP A 112 7.25 -16.48 -6.74
C ASP A 112 8.74 -16.52 -6.32
N GLU A 113 9.49 -17.46 -6.84
CA GLU A 113 10.93 -17.63 -6.55
C GLU A 113 11.78 -16.41 -6.92
N ARG A 114 11.29 -15.58 -7.85
CA ARG A 114 11.94 -14.32 -8.23
C ARG A 114 11.57 -13.17 -7.32
N GLY A 115 10.63 -13.38 -6.38
CA GLY A 115 10.09 -12.36 -5.50
C GLY A 115 9.02 -11.48 -6.15
N GLU A 116 8.50 -11.86 -7.33
CA GLU A 116 7.41 -11.14 -7.99
C GLU A 116 6.08 -11.45 -7.31
N GLU A 117 5.23 -10.45 -7.17
CA GLU A 117 3.87 -10.62 -6.65
C GLU A 117 3.01 -11.39 -7.65
N ARG A 118 2.29 -12.36 -7.12
CA ARG A 118 1.35 -13.19 -7.86
C ARG A 118 0.02 -13.22 -7.12
N LEU A 119 -1.05 -13.32 -7.88
CA LEU A 119 -2.41 -13.48 -7.38
C LEU A 119 -2.92 -14.88 -7.71
N SER A 120 -3.42 -15.59 -6.70
CA SER A 120 -4.03 -16.92 -6.90
C SER A 120 -5.30 -16.80 -7.72
N THR A 121 -5.50 -17.74 -8.64
CA THR A 121 -6.72 -17.80 -9.43
C THR A 121 -7.77 -18.65 -8.70
N LEU A 122 -8.94 -18.07 -8.44
CA LEU A 122 -10.10 -18.79 -7.92
C LEU A 122 -10.79 -19.53 -9.08
N ASP A 123 -10.95 -20.83 -8.92
CA ASP A 123 -11.63 -21.67 -9.90
C ASP A 123 -13.14 -21.64 -9.66
N LEU A 124 -13.86 -20.85 -10.46
CA LEU A 124 -15.29 -20.66 -10.35
C LEU A 124 -16.03 -21.52 -11.38
N HIS A 125 -16.85 -22.44 -10.88
CA HIS A 125 -17.80 -23.23 -11.65
C HIS A 125 -19.16 -23.29 -10.94
N ALA A 126 -20.21 -23.70 -11.60
CA ALA A 126 -21.60 -23.54 -11.15
C ALA A 126 -21.93 -24.03 -9.71
N ALA A 127 -21.11 -24.90 -9.14
CA ALA A 127 -21.29 -25.43 -7.78
C ALA A 127 -20.26 -24.92 -6.76
N ALA A 128 -19.31 -24.05 -7.17
CA ALA A 128 -18.24 -23.60 -6.30
C ALA A 128 -18.60 -22.29 -5.62
N ALA A 129 -18.49 -22.25 -4.29
CA ALA A 129 -18.47 -21.04 -3.49
C ALA A 129 -17.12 -20.93 -2.77
N HIS A 130 -16.43 -19.81 -2.91
CA HIS A 130 -15.19 -19.55 -2.25
C HIS A 130 -15.39 -18.54 -1.12
N SER A 131 -15.05 -18.94 0.11
CA SER A 131 -15.01 -18.01 1.22
C SER A 131 -13.70 -17.23 1.19
N LEU A 132 -13.83 -15.91 1.20
CA LEU A 132 -12.73 -14.98 1.40
C LEU A 132 -12.77 -14.45 2.82
N LEU A 133 -11.61 -14.25 3.39
CA LEU A 133 -11.43 -13.60 4.67
C LEU A 133 -10.54 -12.37 4.47
N LEU A 134 -11.04 -11.22 4.87
CA LEU A 134 -10.29 -9.97 4.85
C LEU A 134 -9.93 -9.56 6.27
N TYR A 135 -8.63 -9.32 6.49
CA TYR A 135 -8.10 -8.86 7.76
C TYR A 135 -7.71 -7.39 7.68
N ASN A 136 -8.43 -6.54 8.41
CA ASN A 136 -8.06 -5.15 8.67
C ASN A 136 -7.20 -5.07 9.93
N SER A 137 -5.91 -4.80 9.79
CA SER A 137 -4.99 -4.63 10.92
C SER A 137 -4.95 -3.21 11.49
N LEU A 138 -5.71 -2.27 10.91
CA LEU A 138 -5.84 -0.91 11.43
C LEU A 138 -6.94 -0.83 12.49
N VAL A 139 -6.80 0.10 13.40
CA VAL A 139 -7.74 0.34 14.51
C VAL A 139 -8.90 1.27 14.14
N ARG A 140 -9.12 1.43 12.85
CA ARG A 140 -10.22 2.22 12.26
C ARG A 140 -10.91 1.42 11.18
N GLU A 141 -12.15 1.76 10.96
CA GLU A 141 -12.88 1.33 9.79
C GLU A 141 -12.19 1.85 8.53
N ARG A 142 -12.24 1.03 7.50
CA ARG A 142 -11.75 1.39 6.16
C ARG A 142 -12.61 0.78 5.07
N GLU A 143 -12.68 1.45 3.96
CA GLU A 143 -13.20 0.91 2.72
C GLU A 143 -12.00 0.66 1.78
N ASP A 144 -11.96 -0.51 1.16
CA ASP A 144 -10.89 -0.86 0.21
C ASP A 144 -11.44 -1.54 -1.03
N VAL A 145 -10.74 -1.35 -2.14
CA VAL A 145 -10.96 -2.12 -3.37
C VAL A 145 -10.11 -3.37 -3.32
N ILE A 146 -10.79 -4.51 -3.29
CA ILE A 146 -10.18 -5.84 -3.26
C ILE A 146 -10.12 -6.39 -4.67
N GLN A 147 -8.95 -6.89 -5.07
CA GLN A 147 -8.75 -7.54 -6.36
C GLN A 147 -8.68 -9.06 -6.21
N LEU A 148 -9.40 -9.77 -7.05
CA LEU A 148 -9.36 -11.22 -7.20
C LEU A 148 -9.02 -11.57 -8.63
N ARG A 149 -8.55 -12.78 -8.83
CA ARG A 149 -8.43 -13.39 -10.16
C ARG A 149 -9.25 -14.64 -10.27
N THR A 150 -9.98 -14.80 -11.37
CA THR A 150 -10.90 -15.91 -11.59
C THR A 150 -10.75 -16.46 -13.01
N ASN A 151 -11.17 -17.70 -13.22
CA ASN A 151 -11.27 -18.30 -14.56
C ASN A 151 -12.64 -18.03 -15.23
N SER A 152 -13.52 -17.32 -14.57
CA SER A 152 -14.86 -16.98 -15.08
C SER A 152 -15.12 -15.48 -14.95
N ALA A 153 -15.78 -14.90 -15.96
CA ALA A 153 -16.27 -13.54 -15.92
C ALA A 153 -17.60 -13.40 -15.14
N SER A 154 -18.32 -14.51 -14.92
CA SER A 154 -19.61 -14.54 -14.21
C SER A 154 -19.38 -14.70 -12.71
N VAL A 155 -19.16 -13.58 -12.02
CA VAL A 155 -18.76 -13.55 -10.60
C VAL A 155 -19.73 -12.70 -9.80
N CYS A 156 -20.16 -13.23 -8.65
CA CYS A 156 -20.86 -12.53 -7.60
C CYS A 156 -20.05 -12.54 -6.33
N VAL A 157 -20.00 -11.38 -5.65
CA VAL A 157 -19.42 -11.26 -4.33
C VAL A 157 -20.50 -10.80 -3.36
N ARG A 158 -20.63 -11.51 -2.25
CA ARG A 158 -21.57 -11.16 -1.17
C ARG A 158 -20.82 -10.91 0.12
N ASP A 159 -21.33 -9.95 0.90
CA ASP A 159 -20.84 -9.68 2.26
C ASP A 159 -21.34 -10.72 3.27
N GLU A 160 -21.06 -10.50 4.55
CA GLU A 160 -21.42 -11.38 5.66
C GLU A 160 -22.95 -11.44 5.92
N GLU A 161 -23.70 -10.41 5.57
CA GLU A 161 -25.15 -10.37 5.62
C GLU A 161 -25.82 -11.02 4.40
N GLY A 162 -25.03 -11.40 3.37
CA GLY A 162 -25.50 -11.96 2.12
C GLY A 162 -25.88 -10.93 1.06
N ASN A 163 -25.62 -9.63 1.32
CA ASN A 163 -25.87 -8.57 0.34
C ASN A 163 -24.92 -8.70 -0.84
N LEU A 164 -25.46 -8.52 -2.05
CA LEU A 164 -24.66 -8.51 -3.27
C LEU A 164 -23.88 -7.19 -3.36
N LEU A 165 -22.57 -7.29 -3.61
CA LEU A 165 -21.69 -6.13 -3.76
C LEU A 165 -21.49 -5.77 -5.23
N ASP A 166 -21.34 -4.47 -5.49
CA ASP A 166 -20.94 -3.98 -6.80
C ASP A 166 -19.57 -4.56 -7.18
N THR A 167 -19.53 -5.23 -8.33
CA THR A 167 -18.30 -5.83 -8.85
C THR A 167 -17.92 -5.22 -10.20
N GLN A 168 -16.63 -5.03 -10.41
CA GLN A 168 -16.06 -4.64 -11.69
C GLN A 168 -15.22 -5.79 -12.23
N VAL A 169 -15.52 -6.26 -13.45
CA VAL A 169 -14.86 -7.43 -14.05
C VAL A 169 -14.25 -7.04 -15.39
N ALA A 170 -13.01 -7.42 -15.62
CA ALA A 170 -12.35 -7.24 -16.91
C ALA A 170 -11.47 -8.46 -17.23
N PRO A 171 -11.20 -8.76 -18.52
CA PRO A 171 -10.17 -9.71 -18.89
C PRO A 171 -8.83 -9.30 -18.30
N HIS A 172 -8.04 -10.29 -17.85
CA HIS A 172 -6.74 -10.01 -17.26
C HIS A 172 -5.80 -9.34 -18.26
N PHE A 173 -5.26 -8.18 -17.90
CA PHE A 173 -4.27 -7.48 -18.70
C PHE A 173 -2.87 -8.03 -18.39
N ASN A 174 -2.44 -9.01 -19.18
CA ASN A 174 -1.14 -9.63 -19.05
C ASN A 174 -0.07 -8.75 -19.68
N THR A 175 0.81 -8.19 -18.86
CA THR A 175 1.94 -7.35 -19.28
C THR A 175 3.25 -8.11 -19.39
N SER A 176 3.28 -9.41 -19.06
CA SER A 176 4.45 -10.26 -19.27
C SER A 176 4.64 -10.59 -20.76
N GLY A 177 5.88 -10.80 -21.18
CA GLY A 177 6.21 -11.13 -22.57
C GLY A 177 6.47 -9.91 -23.47
N GLN A 178 6.60 -10.13 -24.78
CA GLN A 178 6.97 -9.09 -25.74
C GLN A 178 5.87 -8.07 -26.05
N GLN A 179 4.63 -8.46 -25.86
CA GLN A 179 3.45 -7.58 -26.05
C GLN A 179 2.48 -7.78 -24.90
N ALA A 180 1.96 -6.69 -24.38
CA ALA A 180 0.86 -6.77 -23.41
C ALA A 180 -0.43 -7.17 -24.15
N LYS A 181 -1.28 -8.00 -23.51
CA LYS A 181 -2.52 -8.48 -24.11
C LYS A 181 -3.58 -8.75 -23.06
N LEU A 182 -4.84 -8.66 -23.47
CA LEU A 182 -5.96 -9.15 -22.69
C LEU A 182 -5.99 -10.69 -22.77
N ASP A 183 -6.10 -11.34 -21.62
CA ASP A 183 -6.28 -12.79 -21.50
C ASP A 183 -7.75 -13.06 -21.20
N PHE A 184 -8.45 -13.67 -22.17
CA PHE A 184 -9.87 -14.01 -22.06
C PHE A 184 -10.14 -15.34 -21.36
N GLY A 185 -9.11 -16.04 -20.91
CA GLY A 185 -9.20 -17.21 -20.05
C GLY A 185 -9.07 -16.88 -18.56
N LEU A 186 -8.63 -15.64 -18.24
CA LEU A 186 -8.48 -15.15 -16.88
C LEU A 186 -9.15 -13.78 -16.75
N PHE A 187 -9.77 -13.54 -15.60
CA PHE A 187 -10.47 -12.29 -15.31
C PHE A 187 -10.00 -11.72 -14.00
N ASP A 188 -9.72 -10.44 -13.99
CA ASP A 188 -9.54 -9.67 -12.78
C ASP A 188 -10.90 -9.12 -12.35
N VAL A 189 -11.22 -9.30 -11.07
CA VAL A 189 -12.49 -8.91 -10.44
C VAL A 189 -12.18 -7.98 -9.30
N TRP A 190 -12.85 -6.85 -9.23
CA TRP A 190 -12.71 -5.88 -8.15
C TRP A 190 -14.06 -5.63 -7.49
N PHE A 191 -14.05 -5.49 -6.18
CA PHE A 191 -15.22 -5.09 -5.39
C PHE A 191 -14.78 -4.22 -4.22
N ARG A 192 -15.70 -3.43 -3.68
CA ARG A 192 -15.47 -2.63 -2.47
C ARG A 192 -15.86 -3.43 -1.24
N ALA A 193 -14.97 -3.41 -0.23
CA ALA A 193 -15.20 -4.02 1.06
C ALA A 193 -15.05 -2.96 2.16
N THR A 194 -16.08 -2.80 2.99
CA THR A 194 -16.00 -2.02 4.24
C THR A 194 -15.56 -2.96 5.35
N LEU A 195 -14.48 -2.60 6.03
CA LEU A 195 -13.83 -3.44 7.04
C LEU A 195 -13.83 -2.71 8.37
N PRO A 196 -14.47 -3.25 9.41
CA PRO A 196 -14.46 -2.68 10.75
C PRO A 196 -13.05 -2.54 11.33
N PRO A 197 -12.87 -1.75 12.41
CA PRO A 197 -11.59 -1.60 13.08
C PRO A 197 -11.07 -2.93 13.61
N LEU A 198 -9.81 -3.24 13.32
CA LEU A 198 -9.12 -4.46 13.76
C LEU A 198 -10.03 -5.69 13.66
N SER A 199 -10.35 -6.10 12.45
CA SER A 199 -11.40 -7.09 12.19
C SER A 199 -10.98 -8.17 11.20
N LEU A 200 -11.64 -9.31 11.31
CA LEU A 200 -11.70 -10.39 10.34
C LEU A 200 -13.12 -10.41 9.77
N SER A 201 -13.28 -10.16 8.47
CA SER A 201 -14.58 -10.09 7.78
C SER A 201 -14.63 -11.09 6.63
N THR A 202 -15.71 -11.86 6.53
CA THR A 202 -15.85 -12.88 5.50
C THR A 202 -16.73 -12.43 4.35
N PHE A 203 -16.34 -12.81 3.15
CA PHE A 203 -17.08 -12.57 1.91
C PHE A 203 -17.20 -13.89 1.15
N VAL A 204 -18.24 -14.02 0.35
CA VAL A 204 -18.48 -15.22 -0.45
C VAL A 204 -18.43 -14.87 -1.91
N VAL A 205 -17.57 -15.56 -2.65
CA VAL A 205 -17.43 -15.43 -4.11
C VAL A 205 -18.04 -16.66 -4.77
N THR A 206 -18.98 -16.44 -5.67
CA THR A 206 -19.70 -17.52 -6.37
C THR A 206 -19.73 -17.26 -7.85
N PHE A 207 -19.96 -18.33 -8.62
CA PHE A 207 -20.42 -18.21 -10.00
C PHE A 207 -21.83 -17.64 -10.00
N CYS A 208 -22.11 -16.65 -10.87
CA CYS A 208 -23.44 -16.08 -11.07
C CYS A 208 -24.02 -16.52 -12.39
N ASP A 209 -25.18 -17.18 -12.34
CA ASP A 209 -26.01 -17.30 -13.53
C ASP A 209 -26.78 -15.98 -13.72
N ARG A 210 -26.45 -15.25 -14.78
CA ARG A 210 -26.97 -13.91 -15.08
C ARG A 210 -28.31 -13.93 -15.82
N SER A 211 -29.03 -15.07 -15.82
CA SER A 211 -30.32 -15.22 -16.48
C SER A 211 -31.52 -14.63 -15.71
N GLY A 212 -31.30 -14.05 -14.52
CA GLY A 212 -32.35 -13.46 -13.67
C GLY A 212 -32.33 -11.93 -13.62
N ASP A 213 -33.50 -11.33 -13.43
CA ASP A 213 -33.75 -9.87 -13.39
C ASP A 213 -33.05 -9.10 -12.24
N GLU A 214 -32.30 -9.77 -11.38
CA GLU A 214 -31.59 -9.15 -10.23
C GLU A 214 -30.24 -8.49 -10.61
N PHE A 215 -29.82 -8.58 -11.86
CA PHE A 215 -28.58 -8.02 -12.37
C PHE A 215 -28.82 -6.85 -13.33
N GLU A 216 -28.89 -5.63 -12.82
CA GLU A 216 -28.42 -4.51 -13.64
C GLU A 216 -26.92 -4.71 -13.88
N ALA A 217 -26.60 -5.18 -15.07
CA ALA A 217 -25.23 -5.51 -15.44
C ALA A 217 -24.31 -4.31 -15.21
N THR A 218 -23.49 -4.40 -14.19
CA THR A 218 -22.37 -3.48 -13.97
C THR A 218 -21.39 -3.67 -15.11
N ASN A 219 -21.64 -2.95 -16.21
CA ASN A 219 -20.92 -3.14 -17.46
C ASN A 219 -19.58 -2.39 -17.37
N THR A 220 -18.51 -3.13 -17.17
CA THR A 220 -17.16 -2.59 -17.28
C THR A 220 -16.85 -2.28 -18.74
N LYS A 221 -16.52 -1.04 -19.06
CA LYS A 221 -16.02 -0.66 -20.38
C LYS A 221 -14.51 -0.81 -20.39
N VAL A 222 -14.02 -1.64 -21.31
CA VAL A 222 -12.59 -1.87 -21.52
C VAL A 222 -12.21 -1.28 -22.87
N TYR A 223 -11.36 -0.25 -22.85
CA TYR A 223 -10.81 0.33 -24.07
C TYR A 223 -9.36 -0.11 -24.21
N CYS A 224 -8.95 -0.54 -25.40
CA CYS A 224 -7.56 -0.87 -25.67
C CYS A 224 -7.14 -0.59 -27.12
N MET A 225 -5.83 -0.49 -27.36
CA MET A 225 -5.30 -0.18 -28.70
C MET A 225 -5.70 -1.22 -29.75
N ARG A 226 -5.84 -2.47 -29.36
CA ARG A 226 -6.12 -3.61 -30.25
C ARG A 226 -7.43 -4.31 -29.95
N CYS A 227 -8.33 -3.64 -29.24
CA CYS A 227 -9.64 -4.18 -28.97
C CYS A 227 -10.49 -4.25 -30.25
N PRO A 228 -11.21 -5.35 -30.47
CA PRO A 228 -12.23 -5.40 -31.50
C PRO A 228 -13.42 -4.52 -31.09
N ASP A 229 -14.11 -3.93 -32.08
CA ASP A 229 -15.40 -3.32 -31.83
C ASP A 229 -16.42 -4.44 -31.58
N SER A 230 -16.62 -4.81 -30.35
CA SER A 230 -17.59 -5.85 -29.99
C SER A 230 -18.77 -5.22 -29.28
N SER A 231 -19.93 -5.27 -29.90
CA SER A 231 -21.22 -4.91 -29.32
C SER A 231 -21.92 -6.12 -28.64
N ALA A 232 -21.20 -7.16 -28.27
CA ALA A 232 -21.78 -8.34 -27.63
C ALA A 232 -22.21 -8.01 -26.17
N THR A 233 -23.51 -7.93 -25.96
CA THR A 233 -24.19 -7.47 -24.74
C THR A 233 -24.38 -8.54 -23.67
N THR A 234 -23.71 -9.68 -23.73
CA THR A 234 -23.93 -10.82 -22.81
C THR A 234 -22.82 -11.07 -21.81
N THR A 235 -21.80 -10.24 -21.79
CA THR A 235 -20.65 -10.34 -20.87
C THR A 235 -20.68 -9.21 -19.83
N PRO A 236 -20.07 -9.39 -18.62
CA PRO A 236 -20.00 -8.32 -17.60
C PRO A 236 -19.10 -7.15 -18.01
N TYR A 237 -18.51 -7.20 -19.18
CA TYR A 237 -17.69 -6.14 -19.75
C TYR A 237 -17.96 -5.98 -21.25
N SER A 238 -17.62 -4.82 -21.78
CA SER A 238 -17.65 -4.51 -23.22
C SER A 238 -16.28 -4.02 -23.69
N LEU A 239 -15.88 -4.43 -24.89
CA LEU A 239 -14.61 -4.03 -25.50
C LEU A 239 -14.83 -2.87 -26.46
N HIS A 240 -13.96 -1.88 -26.40
CA HIS A 240 -14.03 -0.67 -27.22
C HIS A 240 -12.64 -0.29 -27.73
N ARG A 241 -12.56 0.36 -28.87
CA ARG A 241 -11.35 1.07 -29.29
C ARG A 241 -11.08 2.26 -28.37
N LEU A 242 -9.83 2.68 -28.34
CA LEU A 242 -9.46 3.88 -27.60
C LEU A 242 -10.31 5.08 -28.03
N PRO A 243 -10.73 5.94 -27.09
CA PRO A 243 -11.49 7.14 -27.42
C PRO A 243 -10.63 8.10 -28.26
N GLU A 244 -11.28 8.79 -29.20
CA GLU A 244 -10.65 9.88 -29.94
C GLU A 244 -10.59 11.14 -29.07
N GLY A 245 -9.50 11.91 -29.19
CA GLY A 245 -9.30 13.16 -28.47
C GLY A 245 -8.65 13.00 -27.09
N THR A 246 -8.88 13.97 -26.23
CA THR A 246 -8.27 14.01 -24.89
C THR A 246 -8.96 13.04 -23.94
N LEU A 247 -8.20 12.10 -23.36
CA LEU A 247 -8.71 11.19 -22.35
C LEU A 247 -9.07 11.97 -21.08
N LYS A 248 -10.22 11.61 -20.50
CA LYS A 248 -10.72 12.12 -19.24
C LYS A 248 -11.12 10.97 -18.33
N LEU A 249 -10.59 10.95 -17.10
CA LEU A 249 -11.06 10.07 -16.02
C LEU A 249 -11.72 10.92 -14.95
N GLU A 250 -12.83 10.42 -14.39
CA GLU A 250 -13.60 11.16 -13.38
C GLU A 250 -14.10 10.25 -12.27
N ASN A 251 -14.21 10.84 -11.09
CA ASN A 251 -15.05 10.32 -10.00
C ASN A 251 -15.91 11.46 -9.44
N HIS A 252 -16.47 11.33 -8.24
CA HIS A 252 -17.26 12.40 -7.61
C HIS A 252 -16.42 13.65 -7.27
N MET A 253 -15.13 13.48 -6.95
CA MET A 253 -14.22 14.53 -6.47
C MET A 253 -13.38 15.16 -7.60
N TYR A 254 -12.80 14.33 -8.45
CA TYR A 254 -11.81 14.74 -9.43
C TYR A 254 -12.22 14.47 -10.86
N SER A 255 -11.71 15.34 -11.75
CA SER A 255 -11.64 15.13 -13.19
C SER A 255 -10.18 15.27 -13.61
N LEU A 256 -9.61 14.22 -14.17
CA LEU A 256 -8.23 14.15 -14.67
C LEU A 256 -8.24 14.27 -16.18
N LEU A 257 -7.39 15.14 -16.72
CA LEU A 257 -7.12 15.20 -18.16
C LEU A 257 -5.72 14.69 -18.44
N PHE A 258 -5.59 13.96 -19.54
CA PHE A 258 -4.36 13.34 -19.98
C PHE A 258 -3.86 14.00 -21.27
N HIS A 259 -2.56 14.07 -21.43
CA HIS A 259 -1.94 14.61 -22.65
C HIS A 259 -2.30 13.71 -23.84
N PRO A 260 -2.72 14.26 -24.99
CA PRO A 260 -3.26 13.48 -26.10
C PRO A 260 -2.25 12.55 -26.79
N THR A 261 -0.95 12.81 -26.68
CA THR A 261 0.11 12.03 -27.32
C THR A 261 0.85 11.13 -26.35
N SER A 262 1.26 11.64 -25.18
CA SER A 262 1.99 10.84 -24.18
C SER A 262 1.07 10.01 -23.28
N TRP A 263 -0.22 10.36 -23.19
CA TRP A 263 -1.22 9.77 -22.29
C TRP A 263 -0.88 9.92 -20.80
N LEU A 264 0.10 10.74 -20.46
CA LEU A 264 0.43 11.08 -19.09
C LEU A 264 -0.52 12.15 -18.53
N LEU A 265 -0.64 12.21 -17.22
CA LEU A 265 -1.46 13.20 -16.53
C LEU A 265 -1.00 14.62 -16.87
N ALA A 266 -1.95 15.50 -17.25
CA ALA A 266 -1.71 16.88 -17.64
C ALA A 266 -2.38 17.89 -16.70
N SER A 267 -3.58 17.57 -16.18
CA SER A 267 -4.25 18.45 -15.22
C SER A 267 -5.24 17.72 -14.34
N VAL A 268 -5.53 18.30 -13.19
CA VAL A 268 -6.52 17.82 -12.21
C VAL A 268 -7.49 18.95 -11.92
N THR A 269 -8.78 18.65 -12.03
CA THR A 269 -9.86 19.56 -11.62
C THR A 269 -10.56 18.97 -10.40
N ASN A 270 -10.68 19.75 -9.33
CA ASN A 270 -11.58 19.42 -8.22
C ASN A 270 -13.00 19.83 -8.64
N LYS A 271 -13.89 18.86 -8.79
CA LYS A 271 -15.26 19.06 -9.28
C LYS A 271 -16.16 19.81 -8.30
N LEU A 272 -15.84 19.78 -7.01
CA LEU A 272 -16.63 20.43 -5.98
C LEU A 272 -16.36 21.94 -5.91
N THR A 273 -15.10 22.32 -6.09
CA THR A 273 -14.69 23.74 -6.09
C THR A 273 -14.63 24.34 -7.48
N GLY A 274 -14.68 23.52 -8.53
CA GLY A 274 -14.47 23.93 -9.92
C GLY A 274 -13.03 24.37 -10.24
N LYS A 275 -12.11 24.27 -9.25
CA LYS A 275 -10.73 24.71 -9.43
C LYS A 275 -9.91 23.65 -10.18
N SER A 276 -9.19 24.10 -11.20
CA SER A 276 -8.26 23.29 -11.98
C SER A 276 -6.82 23.68 -11.69
N TRP A 277 -5.94 22.69 -11.66
CA TRP A 277 -4.50 22.87 -11.55
C TRP A 277 -3.81 22.17 -12.72
N PRO A 278 -2.83 22.81 -13.37
CA PRO A 278 -1.88 22.07 -14.17
C PRO A 278 -1.18 21.08 -13.24
N LEU A 279 -1.09 19.85 -13.63
CA LEU A 279 -0.36 18.81 -12.91
C LEU A 279 0.20 17.84 -13.94
N GLU A 280 1.33 18.24 -14.50
CA GLU A 280 2.00 17.47 -15.54
C GLU A 280 2.90 16.42 -14.89
N MET A 281 2.72 15.18 -15.33
CA MET A 281 3.55 14.06 -14.90
C MET A 281 4.55 13.71 -15.99
N GLU A 282 5.80 13.48 -15.59
CA GLU A 282 6.88 13.10 -16.47
C GLU A 282 7.71 11.98 -15.84
N PHE A 283 8.30 11.13 -16.68
CA PHE A 283 9.34 10.18 -16.29
C PHE A 283 10.63 10.55 -17.00
N THR A 284 11.62 10.94 -16.22
CA THR A 284 12.92 11.38 -16.72
C THR A 284 14.05 10.62 -16.05
N ALA A 285 15.22 10.65 -16.63
CA ALA A 285 16.42 10.07 -16.06
C ALA A 285 17.54 11.10 -15.99
N TYR A 286 18.25 11.06 -14.86
CA TYR A 286 19.53 11.74 -14.76
C TYR A 286 20.62 10.78 -15.21
N PRO A 287 21.50 11.18 -16.12
CA PRO A 287 22.66 10.37 -16.50
C PRO A 287 23.67 10.33 -15.35
N SER A 288 24.10 9.15 -14.97
CA SER A 288 25.10 8.96 -13.91
C SER A 288 26.50 9.33 -14.41
N ALA A 289 27.24 10.09 -13.60
CA ALA A 289 28.63 10.39 -13.91
C ALA A 289 29.50 9.12 -13.77
N PRO A 290 30.20 8.66 -14.83
CA PRO A 290 31.03 7.49 -14.79
C PRO A 290 32.09 7.55 -13.68
N PHE A 291 32.26 6.44 -12.93
CA PHE A 291 33.19 6.30 -11.80
C PHE A 291 32.98 7.29 -10.64
N ARG A 292 31.89 8.05 -10.63
CA ARG A 292 31.48 8.96 -9.56
C ARG A 292 30.16 8.60 -8.94
N SER A 293 29.23 8.07 -9.76
CA SER A 293 27.94 7.56 -9.29
C SER A 293 28.03 6.04 -9.13
N GLY A 294 27.50 5.53 -8.05
CA GLY A 294 27.51 4.10 -7.73
C GLY A 294 26.61 3.82 -6.53
N ALA A 295 26.88 2.77 -5.78
CA ALA A 295 26.02 2.34 -4.69
C ALA A 295 25.87 3.40 -3.58
N TYR A 296 26.94 4.11 -3.24
CA TYR A 296 26.95 5.11 -2.18
C TYR A 296 26.61 6.52 -2.65
N LEU A 297 27.00 6.86 -3.89
CA LEU A 297 26.87 8.22 -4.39
C LEU A 297 25.87 8.30 -5.52
N PHE A 298 25.05 9.33 -5.46
CA PHE A 298 24.30 9.87 -6.59
C PHE A 298 25.10 11.05 -7.14
N SER A 299 25.66 10.92 -8.33
CA SER A 299 26.42 11.98 -8.98
C SER A 299 26.01 12.09 -10.44
N VAL A 300 25.47 13.22 -10.82
CA VAL A 300 24.93 13.46 -12.17
C VAL A 300 26.06 13.89 -13.11
N ASP A 301 26.03 13.39 -14.34
CA ASP A 301 26.84 13.93 -15.43
C ASP A 301 26.28 15.28 -15.88
N GLN A 302 26.89 16.36 -15.42
CA GLN A 302 26.47 17.72 -15.73
C GLN A 302 26.64 18.11 -17.21
N SER A 303 27.39 17.32 -17.98
CA SER A 303 27.57 17.53 -19.43
C SER A 303 26.44 16.93 -20.27
N ALA A 304 25.60 16.08 -19.67
CA ALA A 304 24.48 15.43 -20.33
C ALA A 304 23.15 16.03 -19.88
N GLU A 305 22.24 16.22 -20.82
CA GLU A 305 20.90 16.70 -20.54
C GLU A 305 20.02 15.58 -19.97
N THR A 306 19.10 15.93 -19.08
CA THR A 306 18.02 15.03 -18.68
C THR A 306 17.11 14.78 -19.87
N ALA A 307 16.79 13.53 -20.15
CA ALA A 307 15.91 13.16 -21.24
C ALA A 307 14.71 12.36 -20.72
N PRO A 308 13.55 12.46 -21.37
CA PRO A 308 12.45 11.52 -21.11
C PRO A 308 12.94 10.10 -21.29
N VAL A 309 12.62 9.24 -20.34
CA VAL A 309 13.04 7.81 -20.36
C VAL A 309 12.32 7.05 -21.46
N PHE A 310 11.08 7.47 -21.78
CA PHE A 310 10.23 6.83 -22.77
C PHE A 310 9.74 7.88 -23.77
N SER A 311 9.79 7.52 -25.03
CA SER A 311 9.19 8.30 -26.12
C SER A 311 7.80 7.73 -26.47
N GLU A 312 7.02 8.49 -27.22
CA GLU A 312 5.74 8.03 -27.76
C GLU A 312 5.87 6.74 -28.61
N LYS A 313 7.02 6.54 -29.24
CA LYS A 313 7.32 5.34 -30.07
C LYS A 313 7.48 4.07 -29.22
N ASP A 314 7.84 4.23 -27.95
CA ASP A 314 8.06 3.13 -27.03
C ASP A 314 6.75 2.69 -26.35
N LEU A 315 5.66 3.47 -26.51
CA LEU A 315 4.33 3.15 -26.00
C LEU A 315 3.76 1.97 -26.78
N SER A 316 3.73 0.79 -26.14
CA SER A 316 3.35 -0.46 -26.78
C SER A 316 1.87 -0.76 -26.65
N ASP A 317 1.27 -0.43 -25.51
CA ASP A 317 -0.13 -0.74 -25.20
C ASP A 317 -0.76 0.26 -24.23
N ILE A 318 -2.08 0.48 -24.40
CA ILE A 318 -2.93 1.29 -23.54
C ILE A 318 -4.17 0.47 -23.22
N VAL A 319 -4.53 0.41 -21.93
CA VAL A 319 -5.81 -0.15 -21.48
C VAL A 319 -6.49 0.84 -20.54
N ILE A 320 -7.76 1.14 -20.83
CA ILE A 320 -8.61 1.96 -19.97
C ILE A 320 -9.74 1.09 -19.46
N LEU A 321 -9.95 1.11 -18.15
CA LEU A 321 -11.07 0.48 -17.50
C LEU A 321 -11.99 1.56 -16.94
N SER A 322 -13.30 1.42 -17.19
CA SER A 322 -14.32 2.28 -16.60
C SER A 322 -15.47 1.41 -16.13
N GLY A 323 -15.73 1.40 -14.85
CA GLY A 323 -16.75 0.56 -14.22
C GLY A 323 -17.28 1.16 -12.91
N PRO A 324 -18.09 0.42 -12.16
CA PRO A 324 -18.74 0.95 -10.96
C PRO A 324 -17.79 1.16 -9.77
N VAL A 325 -16.66 0.44 -9.74
CA VAL A 325 -15.72 0.48 -8.63
C VAL A 325 -14.65 1.57 -8.81
N PHE A 326 -14.14 1.71 -10.03
CA PHE A 326 -13.14 2.72 -10.38
C PHE A 326 -13.08 3.01 -11.89
N ALA A 327 -12.44 4.13 -12.24
CA ALA A 327 -11.91 4.39 -13.56
C ALA A 327 -10.37 4.38 -13.54
N GLN A 328 -9.74 3.79 -14.58
CA GLN A 328 -8.29 3.57 -14.63
C GLN A 328 -7.77 3.71 -16.04
N VAL A 329 -6.55 4.25 -16.19
CA VAL A 329 -5.73 4.15 -17.40
C VAL A 329 -4.43 3.43 -17.05
N SER A 330 -4.03 2.47 -17.88
CA SER A 330 -2.77 1.74 -17.79
C SER A 330 -2.00 1.87 -19.09
N LEU A 331 -0.75 2.30 -19.00
CA LEU A 331 0.16 2.57 -20.13
C LEU A 331 1.35 1.61 -20.00
N VAL A 332 1.73 0.98 -21.11
CA VAL A 332 2.89 0.09 -21.15
C VAL A 332 3.89 0.60 -22.18
N TRP A 333 5.08 0.98 -21.72
CA TRP A 333 6.22 1.27 -22.60
C TRP A 333 7.19 0.10 -22.63
N ARG A 334 7.85 -0.08 -23.78
CA ARG A 334 8.87 -1.09 -23.99
C ARG A 334 9.99 -0.53 -24.81
N VAL A 335 11.19 -0.61 -24.29
CA VAL A 335 12.42 -0.19 -24.97
C VAL A 335 13.27 -1.41 -25.24
N LEU A 336 13.54 -1.67 -26.53
CA LEU A 336 14.47 -2.73 -26.93
C LEU A 336 15.90 -2.19 -26.85
N GLY A 337 16.72 -2.82 -26.03
CA GLY A 337 18.15 -2.53 -25.89
C GLY A 337 19.03 -3.73 -26.19
N GLU A 338 20.35 -3.57 -26.07
CA GLU A 338 21.34 -4.61 -26.33
C GLU A 338 21.18 -5.86 -25.44
N GLY A 339 20.70 -5.69 -24.20
CA GLY A 339 20.47 -6.76 -23.24
C GLY A 339 19.07 -7.39 -23.30
N GLY A 340 18.16 -6.85 -24.10
CA GLY A 340 16.77 -7.32 -24.18
C GLY A 340 15.75 -6.17 -24.07
N VAL A 341 14.60 -6.42 -23.44
CA VAL A 341 13.52 -5.43 -23.32
C VAL A 341 13.47 -4.87 -21.91
N SER A 342 13.53 -3.55 -21.78
CA SER A 342 13.10 -2.82 -20.59
C SER A 342 11.63 -2.51 -20.69
N SER A 343 10.88 -2.60 -19.60
CA SER A 343 9.45 -2.36 -19.60
C SER A 343 9.01 -1.46 -18.45
N PHE A 344 7.98 -0.67 -18.71
CA PHE A 344 7.37 0.18 -17.72
C PHE A 344 5.85 0.15 -17.84
N LEU A 345 5.19 -0.24 -16.77
CA LEU A 345 3.74 -0.16 -16.61
C LEU A 345 3.42 1.01 -15.68
N HIS A 346 2.69 1.98 -16.18
CA HIS A 346 2.18 3.11 -15.41
C HIS A 346 0.67 3.05 -15.36
N THR A 347 0.10 3.17 -14.18
CA THR A 347 -1.35 3.12 -13.97
C THR A 347 -1.79 4.31 -13.12
N ILE A 348 -2.84 5.00 -13.57
CA ILE A 348 -3.57 6.00 -12.79
C ILE A 348 -5.00 5.51 -12.59
N ARG A 349 -5.48 5.56 -11.33
CA ARG A 349 -6.81 5.10 -10.95
C ARG A 349 -7.53 6.14 -10.09
N LEU A 350 -8.82 6.32 -10.35
CA LEU A 350 -9.76 7.05 -9.49
C LEU A 350 -10.82 6.08 -8.97
N GLN A 351 -10.94 5.96 -7.66
CA GLN A 351 -11.98 5.13 -7.05
C GLN A 351 -13.33 5.86 -7.03
N HIS A 352 -14.41 5.11 -7.26
CA HIS A 352 -15.79 5.59 -7.23
C HIS A 352 -16.39 5.36 -5.83
N THR A 353 -15.84 6.03 -4.83
CA THR A 353 -16.31 6.02 -3.44
C THR A 353 -16.36 7.42 -2.88
N THR A 354 -17.28 7.68 -1.96
CA THR A 354 -17.37 8.92 -1.17
C THR A 354 -16.47 8.88 0.08
N GLY A 355 -15.87 7.73 0.37
CA GLY A 355 -14.88 7.57 1.44
C GLY A 355 -13.52 8.20 1.11
N PRO A 356 -12.58 8.16 2.07
CA PRO A 356 -11.25 8.80 1.93
C PRO A 356 -10.50 8.47 0.65
N GLN A 357 -10.58 7.23 0.17
CA GLN A 357 -9.87 6.81 -1.04
C GLN A 357 -10.39 7.46 -2.33
N GLY A 358 -11.64 7.93 -2.35
CA GLY A 358 -12.20 8.71 -3.45
C GLY A 358 -11.64 10.13 -3.55
N GLU A 359 -10.98 10.61 -2.50
CA GLU A 359 -10.30 11.91 -2.46
C GLU A 359 -8.82 11.81 -2.87
N ALA A 360 -8.36 10.67 -3.39
CA ALA A 360 -6.99 10.45 -3.83
C ALA A 360 -6.91 9.98 -5.28
N VAL A 361 -5.86 10.44 -5.98
CA VAL A 361 -5.43 9.88 -7.26
C VAL A 361 -4.41 8.78 -6.98
N GLN A 362 -4.74 7.55 -7.31
CA GLN A 362 -3.84 6.42 -7.11
C GLN A 362 -2.93 6.24 -8.32
N ILE A 363 -1.63 6.06 -8.07
CA ILE A 363 -0.60 5.92 -9.10
C ILE A 363 0.18 4.64 -8.78
N GLU A 364 0.34 3.77 -9.78
CA GLU A 364 1.17 2.57 -9.69
C GLU A 364 2.18 2.56 -10.83
N ASN A 365 3.44 2.35 -10.50
CA ASN A 365 4.55 2.29 -11.44
C ASN A 365 5.30 0.98 -11.25
N LEU A 366 5.26 0.09 -12.24
CA LEU A 366 6.06 -1.13 -12.27
C LEU A 366 7.15 -0.96 -13.31
N PHE A 367 8.38 -0.82 -12.87
CA PHE A 367 9.54 -0.63 -13.71
C PHE A 367 10.45 -1.85 -13.71
N ASP A 368 10.86 -2.29 -14.90
CA ASP A 368 11.84 -3.35 -15.11
C ASP A 368 12.91 -2.86 -16.09
N PHE A 369 14.12 -2.70 -15.61
CA PHE A 369 15.28 -2.31 -16.45
C PHE A 369 15.62 -3.34 -17.52
N GLY A 370 15.10 -4.57 -17.41
CA GLY A 370 15.57 -5.69 -18.22
C GLY A 370 17.00 -6.12 -17.86
N PRO A 371 17.55 -7.11 -18.58
CA PRO A 371 18.91 -7.57 -18.33
C PRO A 371 19.97 -6.49 -18.65
N PRO A 372 21.10 -6.45 -17.94
CA PRO A 372 22.22 -5.61 -18.32
C PRO A 372 22.74 -5.99 -19.74
N PRO A 373 23.21 -5.05 -20.57
CA PRO A 373 23.56 -3.65 -20.24
C PRO A 373 22.45 -2.62 -20.50
N ASN A 374 21.20 -3.04 -20.64
CA ASN A 374 20.11 -2.09 -20.88
C ASN A 374 20.04 -1.01 -19.78
N MET A 375 19.76 0.23 -20.18
CA MET A 375 19.61 1.38 -19.28
C MET A 375 20.74 1.44 -18.22
N ARG A 376 21.98 1.30 -18.67
CA ARG A 376 23.11 1.00 -17.80
C ARG A 376 23.44 2.05 -16.75
N ASP A 377 23.35 3.32 -17.04
CA ASP A 377 23.74 4.39 -16.12
C ASP A 377 22.56 5.37 -16.00
N THR A 378 21.56 4.97 -15.26
CA THR A 378 20.25 5.61 -15.21
C THR A 378 19.80 5.85 -13.77
N GLU A 379 19.46 7.08 -13.43
CA GLU A 379 18.77 7.47 -12.20
C GLU A 379 17.35 7.88 -12.59
N LEU A 380 16.39 6.96 -12.42
CA LEU A 380 15.00 7.13 -12.86
C LEU A 380 14.19 7.97 -11.88
N VAL A 381 13.49 8.98 -12.38
CA VAL A 381 12.72 9.93 -11.59
C VAL A 381 11.32 10.10 -12.15
N MET A 382 10.31 10.11 -11.28
CA MET A 382 8.98 10.63 -11.55
C MET A 382 8.93 12.10 -11.12
N ARG A 383 8.52 12.99 -12.03
CA ARG A 383 8.38 14.44 -11.80
C ARG A 383 6.91 14.84 -11.92
N LEU A 384 6.47 15.65 -10.96
CA LEU A 384 5.16 16.29 -10.93
C LEU A 384 5.34 17.81 -10.98
N ASN A 385 4.86 18.45 -12.05
CA ASN A 385 4.88 19.91 -12.23
C ASN A 385 3.48 20.44 -11.92
N SER A 386 3.32 21.09 -10.77
CA SER A 386 1.99 21.45 -10.25
C SER A 386 1.57 22.91 -10.53
N GLY A 387 2.47 23.75 -10.98
CA GLY A 387 2.22 25.18 -11.11
C GLY A 387 1.95 25.91 -9.77
N LEU A 388 2.17 25.26 -8.63
CA LEU A 388 2.01 25.89 -7.31
C LEU A 388 3.16 26.84 -7.01
N GLU A 389 2.84 28.03 -6.52
CA GLU A 389 3.84 29.03 -6.14
C GLU A 389 4.50 28.71 -4.80
N THR A 390 5.30 27.65 -4.76
CA THR A 390 6.01 27.20 -3.55
C THR A 390 7.45 27.67 -3.50
N GLY A 391 7.95 28.30 -4.56
CA GLY A 391 9.39 28.41 -4.78
C GLY A 391 9.98 27.00 -4.91
N LYS A 392 11.18 26.82 -4.44
CA LYS A 392 11.81 25.48 -4.31
C LYS A 392 11.71 24.96 -2.87
N ARG A 393 10.53 25.13 -2.24
CA ARG A 393 10.25 24.68 -0.87
C ARG A 393 9.29 23.51 -0.89
N PHE A 394 9.57 22.48 -0.12
CA PHE A 394 8.73 21.31 0.05
C PHE A 394 8.91 20.72 1.44
N TYR A 395 8.18 19.68 1.76
CA TYR A 395 8.20 19.05 3.08
C TYR A 395 8.42 17.56 2.94
N THR A 396 9.30 17.01 3.78
CA THR A 396 9.57 15.58 3.83
C THR A 396 9.33 15.05 5.24
N ASP A 397 8.86 13.81 5.34
CA ASP A 397 8.71 13.18 6.63
C ASP A 397 10.06 12.78 7.26
N LYS A 398 10.03 12.57 8.56
CA LYS A 398 11.12 12.01 9.36
C LYS A 398 10.69 10.66 9.89
N SER A 399 10.89 9.62 9.09
CA SER A 399 10.53 8.23 9.44
C SER A 399 9.08 8.08 9.91
N GLY A 400 8.14 8.81 9.26
CA GLY A 400 6.71 8.79 9.60
C GLY A 400 6.33 9.46 10.93
N LEU A 401 7.28 10.04 11.69
CA LEU A 401 7.02 10.62 13.00
C LEU A 401 6.68 12.12 12.96
N GLY A 402 7.16 12.82 11.95
CA GLY A 402 6.95 14.26 11.81
C GLY A 402 7.49 14.75 10.47
N PHE A 403 7.35 16.04 10.19
CA PHE A 403 7.76 16.62 8.91
C PHE A 403 8.80 17.74 9.10
N MET A 404 9.62 17.94 8.07
CA MET A 404 10.58 19.04 7.99
C MET A 404 10.38 19.80 6.69
N ARG A 405 10.42 21.14 6.78
CA ARG A 405 10.52 22.00 5.61
C ARG A 405 11.92 21.88 4.99
N ARG A 406 11.96 21.63 3.70
CA ARG A 406 13.16 21.61 2.86
C ARG A 406 13.14 22.80 1.93
N GLU A 407 14.33 23.29 1.64
CA GLU A 407 14.53 24.42 0.75
C GLU A 407 15.78 24.14 -0.10
N TRP A 408 15.70 24.46 -1.38
CA TRP A 408 16.82 24.29 -2.31
C TRP A 408 18.05 25.07 -1.83
N LYS A 409 19.20 24.41 -1.85
CA LYS A 409 20.51 24.97 -1.50
C LYS A 409 21.40 24.96 -2.73
N GLU A 410 21.65 26.12 -3.31
CA GLU A 410 22.49 26.25 -4.52
C GLU A 410 23.90 25.68 -4.32
N THR A 411 24.47 25.81 -3.10
CA THR A 411 25.80 25.29 -2.77
C THR A 411 25.89 23.77 -2.65
N ALA A 412 24.74 23.07 -2.58
CA ALA A 412 24.70 21.62 -2.40
C ALA A 412 24.61 20.85 -3.73
N GLY A 413 24.50 21.55 -4.87
CA GLY A 413 24.27 20.93 -6.17
C GLY A 413 22.90 20.23 -6.26
N LEU A 414 22.66 19.51 -7.33
CA LEU A 414 21.42 18.72 -7.50
C LEU A 414 21.35 17.62 -6.46
N GLU A 415 22.41 16.88 -6.30
CA GLU A 415 22.50 15.66 -5.48
C GLU A 415 22.22 15.94 -4.00
N GLY A 416 22.72 17.05 -3.48
CA GLY A 416 22.53 17.46 -2.09
C GLY A 416 21.16 18.04 -1.77
N ASN A 417 20.26 18.15 -2.76
CA ASN A 417 18.90 18.65 -2.60
C ASN A 417 17.83 17.56 -2.66
N PHE A 418 18.22 16.29 -2.84
CA PHE A 418 17.34 15.15 -2.62
C PHE A 418 17.35 14.73 -1.16
N TYR A 419 16.18 14.63 -0.56
CA TYR A 419 15.98 14.27 0.84
C TYR A 419 15.17 13.00 0.99
N PRO A 420 15.47 12.15 1.98
CA PRO A 420 14.71 10.93 2.19
C PRO A 420 13.26 11.20 2.59
N ILE A 421 12.36 10.38 2.09
CA ILE A 421 10.96 10.26 2.49
C ILE A 421 10.65 8.80 2.77
N THR A 422 9.79 8.52 3.75
CA THR A 422 9.40 7.15 4.10
C THR A 422 7.89 6.92 4.04
N GLN A 423 7.11 7.98 4.26
CA GLN A 423 5.66 7.94 4.27
C GLN A 423 5.05 8.94 3.28
N ALA A 424 5.58 10.17 3.26
CA ALA A 424 5.00 11.22 2.42
C ALA A 424 5.94 12.40 2.16
N THR A 425 5.61 13.16 1.13
CA THR A 425 6.17 14.48 0.85
C THR A 425 5.05 15.40 0.36
N PHE A 426 5.16 16.72 0.58
CA PHE A 426 4.18 17.65 0.07
C PHE A 426 4.74 19.01 -0.34
N LEU A 427 4.10 19.60 -1.35
CA LEU A 427 4.21 21.01 -1.72
C LEU A 427 3.05 21.78 -1.07
N GLN A 428 3.33 22.99 -0.60
CA GLN A 428 2.31 23.82 0.03
C GLN A 428 2.42 25.26 -0.43
N ALA A 429 1.37 25.76 -1.06
CA ALA A 429 1.10 27.15 -1.33
C ALA A 429 0.04 27.70 -0.35
N ASN A 430 -0.36 28.97 -0.48
CA ASN A 430 -1.25 29.61 0.49
C ASN A 430 -2.59 28.88 0.68
N ASN A 431 -3.21 28.40 -0.42
CA ASN A 431 -4.57 27.84 -0.40
C ASN A 431 -4.63 26.40 -0.92
N THR A 432 -3.51 25.77 -1.23
CA THR A 432 -3.48 24.44 -1.83
C THR A 432 -2.25 23.69 -1.36
N ARG A 433 -2.45 22.44 -0.96
CA ARG A 433 -1.41 21.47 -0.67
C ARG A 433 -1.50 20.33 -1.67
N LEU A 434 -0.36 19.96 -2.25
CA LEU A 434 -0.20 18.75 -3.05
C LEU A 434 0.59 17.75 -2.22
N SER A 435 -0.06 16.71 -1.74
CA SER A 435 0.56 15.66 -0.92
C SER A 435 0.76 14.41 -1.75
N LEU A 436 1.96 13.81 -1.70
CA LEU A 436 2.30 12.54 -2.31
C LEU A 436 2.66 11.53 -1.22
N LEU A 437 1.81 10.52 -1.06
CA LEU A 437 2.01 9.41 -0.13
C LEU A 437 2.73 8.28 -0.83
N VAL A 438 3.65 7.61 -0.13
CA VAL A 438 4.52 6.56 -0.70
C VAL A 438 4.45 5.27 0.12
N THR A 439 4.69 4.11 -0.52
CA THR A 439 4.68 2.81 0.16
C THR A 439 6.01 2.39 0.75
N HIS A 440 7.10 3.02 0.36
CA HIS A 440 8.45 2.68 0.82
C HIS A 440 9.39 3.88 0.76
N ALA A 441 10.53 3.77 1.43
CA ALA A 441 11.53 4.82 1.47
C ALA A 441 12.06 5.15 0.07
N MET A 442 12.12 6.45 -0.23
CA MET A 442 12.58 7.04 -1.48
C MET A 442 13.34 8.33 -1.18
N ALA A 443 13.82 9.00 -2.25
CA ALA A 443 14.34 10.36 -2.16
C ALA A 443 13.45 11.30 -2.96
N ALA A 444 13.21 12.51 -2.42
CA ALA A 444 12.42 13.56 -3.07
C ALA A 444 13.17 14.89 -3.12
N ALA A 445 12.88 15.70 -4.14
CA ALA A 445 13.41 17.04 -4.32
C ALA A 445 12.36 17.97 -4.93
N SER A 446 12.55 19.29 -4.76
CA SER A 446 11.85 20.33 -5.55
C SER A 446 12.89 21.12 -6.33
N VAL A 447 13.20 20.63 -7.53
CA VAL A 447 14.32 21.15 -8.36
C VAL A 447 13.95 22.48 -9.02
N VAL A 448 12.71 22.59 -9.50
CA VAL A 448 12.14 23.82 -10.02
C VAL A 448 10.95 24.26 -9.16
N PRO A 449 10.61 25.57 -9.15
CA PRO A 449 9.46 26.05 -8.39
C PRO A 449 8.17 25.30 -8.74
N GLY A 450 7.46 24.82 -7.71
CA GLY A 450 6.21 24.09 -7.88
C GLY A 450 6.35 22.65 -8.40
N SER A 451 7.56 22.14 -8.58
CA SER A 451 7.81 20.75 -8.95
C SER A 451 8.09 19.88 -7.75
N LEU A 452 7.77 18.61 -7.88
CA LEU A 452 8.14 17.54 -6.95
C LEU A 452 8.72 16.39 -7.75
N GLU A 453 9.95 16.01 -7.43
CA GLU A 453 10.62 14.85 -8.00
C GLU A 453 10.77 13.75 -6.97
N VAL A 454 10.57 12.50 -7.39
CA VAL A 454 10.76 11.32 -6.57
C VAL A 454 11.60 10.31 -7.34
N MET A 455 12.70 9.87 -6.73
CA MET A 455 13.52 8.79 -7.31
C MET A 455 12.75 7.48 -7.26
N LEU A 456 12.64 6.79 -8.40
CA LEU A 456 11.99 5.50 -8.51
C LEU A 456 13.00 4.36 -8.36
N ASP A 457 13.97 4.31 -9.28
CA ASP A 457 14.95 3.23 -9.31
C ASP A 457 16.25 3.71 -9.98
N ARG A 458 17.32 2.96 -9.84
CA ARG A 458 18.61 3.29 -10.41
C ARG A 458 19.35 2.07 -10.91
N ARG A 459 20.18 2.27 -11.92
CA ARG A 459 21.20 1.31 -12.37
C ARG A 459 22.48 2.06 -12.70
N THR A 460 23.59 1.62 -12.13
CA THR A 460 24.91 2.10 -12.45
C THR A 460 25.85 0.91 -12.67
N VAL A 461 26.67 0.94 -13.72
CA VAL A 461 27.61 -0.16 -13.98
C VAL A 461 29.00 0.12 -13.41
N TYR A 462 29.27 1.34 -12.97
CA TYR A 462 30.52 1.75 -12.37
C TYR A 462 30.48 1.69 -10.85
N ASP A 463 31.61 1.37 -10.24
CA ASP A 463 31.85 1.53 -8.81
C ASP A 463 32.24 2.99 -8.51
N ASP A 464 31.72 3.55 -7.43
CA ASP A 464 32.01 4.92 -6.96
C ASP A 464 33.25 5.02 -6.05
N ALA A 465 34.06 3.97 -6.01
CA ALA A 465 35.28 3.86 -5.22
C ALA A 465 35.05 4.07 -3.68
N ARG A 466 33.90 3.62 -3.17
CA ARG A 466 33.54 3.66 -1.74
C ARG A 466 33.57 2.30 -1.07
N GLY A 467 34.17 1.30 -1.72
CA GLY A 467 34.43 -0.03 -1.14
C GLY A 467 33.55 -1.16 -1.65
N MET A 468 32.55 -0.88 -2.50
CA MET A 468 31.73 -1.93 -3.11
C MET A 468 32.55 -2.79 -4.08
N GLY A 469 33.33 -2.16 -4.96
CA GLY A 469 34.06 -2.82 -6.02
C GLY A 469 33.19 -3.36 -7.14
N GLU A 470 31.91 -2.98 -7.18
CA GLU A 470 30.92 -3.33 -8.20
C GLU A 470 29.86 -2.23 -8.33
N GLY A 471 29.21 -2.16 -9.49
CA GLY A 471 28.08 -1.26 -9.71
C GLY A 471 26.77 -1.78 -9.12
N VAL A 472 25.70 -1.02 -9.32
CA VAL A 472 24.32 -1.41 -8.95
C VAL A 472 23.63 -1.96 -10.19
N THR A 473 23.61 -3.28 -10.36
CA THR A 473 23.10 -3.96 -11.56
C THR A 473 22.07 -5.05 -11.25
N ASP A 474 21.69 -5.20 -9.98
CA ASP A 474 20.75 -6.20 -9.47
C ASP A 474 19.29 -5.73 -9.51
N SER A 475 19.00 -4.65 -10.27
CA SER A 475 17.66 -4.10 -10.42
C SER A 475 16.66 -5.16 -10.88
N ARG A 476 15.51 -5.20 -10.19
CA ARG A 476 14.40 -6.11 -10.47
C ARG A 476 13.14 -5.30 -10.75
N ALA A 477 12.15 -5.94 -11.36
CA ALA A 477 10.84 -5.33 -11.51
C ALA A 477 10.29 -4.90 -10.14
N THR A 478 10.15 -3.59 -9.94
CA THR A 478 9.76 -3.00 -8.66
C THR A 478 8.48 -2.20 -8.83
N MET A 479 7.48 -2.50 -8.01
CA MET A 479 6.21 -1.78 -7.95
C MET A 479 6.30 -0.62 -6.96
N HIS A 480 6.11 0.59 -7.46
CA HIS A 480 5.99 1.81 -6.69
C HIS A 480 4.53 2.26 -6.66
N LYS A 481 3.95 2.41 -5.47
CA LYS A 481 2.57 2.88 -5.31
C LYS A 481 2.58 4.23 -4.62
N PHE A 482 1.79 5.14 -5.18
CA PHE A 482 1.62 6.50 -4.67
C PHE A 482 0.15 6.85 -4.61
N TRP A 483 -0.22 7.62 -3.60
CA TRP A 483 -1.50 8.30 -3.57
C TRP A 483 -1.26 9.81 -3.54
N LEU A 484 -1.87 10.50 -4.48
CA LEU A 484 -1.73 11.94 -4.68
C LEU A 484 -3.01 12.62 -4.24
N LEU A 485 -2.87 13.67 -3.41
CA LEU A 485 -3.97 14.48 -2.92
C LEU A 485 -3.76 15.94 -3.28
N LEU A 486 -4.85 16.61 -3.65
CA LEU A 486 -4.93 18.05 -3.82
C LEU A 486 -5.91 18.60 -2.79
N GLU A 487 -5.38 19.17 -1.72
CA GLU A 487 -6.14 19.58 -0.56
C GLU A 487 -6.30 21.11 -0.55
N PRO A 488 -7.53 21.63 -0.60
CA PRO A 488 -7.78 23.05 -0.38
C PRO A 488 -7.59 23.40 1.09
N ARG A 489 -7.14 24.61 1.37
CA ARG A 489 -7.14 25.12 2.73
C ARG A 489 -8.58 25.44 3.15
N ASP A 490 -8.94 25.06 4.38
CA ASP A 490 -10.19 25.47 5.00
C ASP A 490 -10.15 27.00 5.22
N PRO A 491 -11.09 27.76 4.64
CA PRO A 491 -11.14 29.22 4.78
C PRO A 491 -11.35 29.66 6.23
N ASP A 492 -12.00 28.83 7.05
CA ASP A 492 -12.32 29.11 8.45
C ASP A 492 -11.23 28.63 9.42
N ALA A 493 -10.20 27.93 8.88
CA ALA A 493 -9.09 27.46 9.70
C ALA A 493 -8.29 28.63 10.30
N PRO A 494 -7.85 28.51 11.56
CA PRO A 494 -7.00 29.53 12.20
C PRO A 494 -5.80 29.89 11.36
N SER A 495 -5.49 31.16 11.25
CA SER A 495 -4.34 31.67 10.48
C SER A 495 -2.99 31.39 11.14
N GLN A 496 -2.97 30.87 12.37
CA GLN A 496 -1.73 30.56 13.06
C GLN A 496 -1.01 29.38 12.40
N PRO A 497 0.25 29.55 11.99
CA PRO A 497 1.03 28.44 11.47
C PRO A 497 1.22 27.39 12.57
N MET A 498 1.02 26.12 12.22
CA MET A 498 1.40 25.03 13.11
C MET A 498 2.87 25.15 13.50
N THR A 499 3.16 24.92 14.75
CA THR A 499 4.55 24.90 15.26
C THR A 499 5.36 23.77 14.63
N LEU A 500 4.67 22.69 14.17
CA LEU A 500 5.28 21.53 13.50
C LEU A 500 4.51 21.22 12.21
N PRO A 501 5.19 21.11 11.05
CA PRO A 501 4.55 20.63 9.84
C PRO A 501 4.02 19.20 10.01
N ALA A 502 2.82 18.95 9.54
CA ALA A 502 2.15 17.65 9.62
C ALA A 502 1.27 17.40 8.38
N LEU A 503 0.89 16.16 8.16
CA LEU A 503 -0.16 15.81 7.20
C LEU A 503 -1.52 16.29 7.69
N SER A 504 -2.46 16.45 6.77
CA SER A 504 -3.87 16.55 7.10
C SER A 504 -4.39 15.25 7.73
N PRO A 505 -5.52 15.26 8.44
CA PRO A 505 -6.18 14.04 8.91
C PRO A 505 -6.44 13.04 7.77
N LEU A 506 -6.88 13.53 6.61
CA LEU A 506 -7.11 12.70 5.42
C LEU A 506 -5.81 12.06 4.92
N ALA A 507 -4.77 12.85 4.69
CA ALA A 507 -3.50 12.34 4.20
C ALA A 507 -2.86 11.35 5.19
N SER A 508 -2.97 11.59 6.51
CA SER A 508 -2.51 10.65 7.55
C SER A 508 -3.27 9.33 7.52
N THR A 509 -4.59 9.38 7.37
CA THR A 509 -5.43 8.18 7.26
C THR A 509 -5.09 7.38 6.02
N LEU A 510 -4.99 8.03 4.87
CA LEU A 510 -4.66 7.39 3.60
C LEU A 510 -3.23 6.83 3.60
N ALA A 511 -2.27 7.51 4.22
CA ALA A 511 -0.91 7.01 4.38
C ALA A 511 -0.87 5.69 5.17
N GLN A 512 -1.65 5.58 6.26
CA GLN A 512 -1.79 4.33 7.01
C GLN A 512 -2.47 3.24 6.17
N GLN A 513 -3.54 3.57 5.42
CA GLN A 513 -4.22 2.60 4.56
C GLN A 513 -3.29 2.07 3.45
N LEU A 514 -2.47 2.95 2.87
CA LEU A 514 -1.49 2.59 1.84
C LEU A 514 -0.36 1.71 2.39
N GLU A 515 0.13 2.00 3.59
CA GLU A 515 1.21 1.25 4.25
C GLU A 515 0.74 -0.11 4.78
N TYR A 516 -0.50 -0.20 5.28
CA TYR A 516 -1.08 -1.41 5.87
C TYR A 516 -2.32 -1.87 5.10
N PRO A 517 -2.17 -2.38 3.87
CA PRO A 517 -3.30 -2.88 3.09
C PRO A 517 -3.97 -4.07 3.80
N PRO A 518 -5.29 -4.30 3.58
CA PRO A 518 -5.96 -5.46 4.12
C PRO A 518 -5.31 -6.74 3.59
N GLN A 519 -5.26 -7.77 4.43
CA GLN A 519 -4.78 -9.07 4.02
C GLN A 519 -5.95 -9.92 3.57
N VAL A 520 -5.84 -10.49 2.37
CA VAL A 520 -6.89 -11.31 1.76
C VAL A 520 -6.48 -12.77 1.82
N LEU A 521 -7.29 -13.57 2.50
CA LEU A 521 -7.13 -15.01 2.59
C LEU A 521 -8.33 -15.71 1.94
N HIS A 522 -8.13 -16.91 1.45
CA HIS A 522 -9.20 -17.74 0.92
C HIS A 522 -9.13 -19.14 1.51
N ALA A 523 -10.29 -19.79 1.61
CA ALA A 523 -10.36 -21.19 1.94
C ALA A 523 -9.94 -22.04 0.73
N THR A 524 -9.06 -23.03 0.94
CA THR A 524 -8.52 -23.85 -0.16
C THR A 524 -9.54 -24.82 -0.76
N ARG A 525 -10.71 -24.99 -0.13
CA ARG A 525 -11.82 -25.80 -0.66
C ARG A 525 -13.14 -25.04 -0.57
N PRO A 526 -14.01 -25.16 -1.60
CA PRO A 526 -15.33 -24.56 -1.55
C PRO A 526 -16.15 -25.13 -0.38
N ASN A 527 -16.85 -24.25 0.29
CA ASN A 527 -17.84 -24.51 1.34
C ASN A 527 -17.46 -25.39 2.53
N THR A 528 -17.74 -24.87 3.72
CA THR A 528 -17.76 -25.56 5.02
C THR A 528 -16.50 -25.43 5.88
N LEU A 529 -15.97 -24.24 6.02
CA LEU A 529 -15.36 -23.92 7.29
C LEU A 529 -16.53 -23.57 8.21
N GLY A 530 -16.73 -24.29 9.32
CA GLY A 530 -17.64 -23.87 10.39
C GLY A 530 -17.08 -22.64 11.09
N LEU A 531 -16.80 -21.59 10.30
CA LEU A 531 -16.22 -20.35 10.76
C LEU A 531 -17.34 -19.32 11.03
N GLN A 532 -17.10 -18.45 11.98
CA GLN A 532 -17.90 -17.25 12.17
C GLN A 532 -17.79 -16.34 10.94
N THR A 533 -18.84 -15.60 10.64
CA THR A 533 -18.87 -14.74 9.45
C THR A 533 -18.00 -13.50 9.63
N SER A 534 -17.88 -12.98 10.86
CA SER A 534 -16.99 -11.86 11.16
C SER A 534 -16.55 -11.89 12.62
N LEU A 535 -15.46 -11.22 12.89
CA LEU A 535 -14.94 -11.02 14.24
C LEU A 535 -14.30 -9.64 14.35
N SER A 536 -14.93 -8.73 15.11
CA SER A 536 -14.27 -7.51 15.53
C SER A 536 -13.37 -7.81 16.74
N LEU A 537 -12.12 -7.41 16.64
CA LEU A 537 -11.10 -7.56 17.69
C LEU A 537 -10.92 -6.29 18.52
N LEU A 538 -11.73 -5.27 18.25
CA LEU A 538 -11.76 -4.00 18.96
C LEU A 538 -13.21 -3.56 19.14
N GLN A 539 -13.59 -3.12 20.36
CA GLN A 539 -14.98 -2.72 20.67
C GLN A 539 -15.38 -1.41 20.00
N SER A 540 -14.45 -0.49 19.83
CA SER A 540 -14.69 0.80 19.19
C SER A 540 -13.43 1.30 18.49
N PRO A 541 -13.56 2.10 17.41
CA PRO A 541 -12.41 2.69 16.75
C PRO A 541 -11.63 3.62 17.70
N LEU A 542 -10.33 3.70 17.51
CA LEU A 542 -9.52 4.69 18.21
C LEU A 542 -9.67 6.09 17.55
N PRO A 543 -9.39 7.17 18.30
CA PRO A 543 -9.33 8.51 17.74
C PRO A 543 -8.39 8.59 16.54
N CYS A 544 -8.69 9.50 15.61
CA CYS A 544 -8.00 9.54 14.30
C CYS A 544 -6.51 9.91 14.37
N ASP A 545 -6.06 10.56 15.42
CA ASP A 545 -4.67 10.87 15.68
C ASP A 545 -3.89 9.78 16.44
N PHE A 546 -4.59 8.69 16.85
CA PHE A 546 -3.94 7.54 17.49
C PHE A 546 -3.69 6.41 16.51
N HIS A 547 -2.44 5.98 16.43
CA HIS A 547 -2.03 4.84 15.61
C HIS A 547 -1.48 3.72 16.50
N LEU A 548 -2.08 2.53 16.39
CA LEU A 548 -1.53 1.31 16.97
C LEU A 548 -0.34 0.86 16.13
N LEU A 549 0.86 1.14 16.58
CA LEU A 549 2.08 0.72 15.88
C LEU A 549 2.25 -0.79 15.94
N ASN A 550 2.09 -1.39 17.13
CA ASN A 550 2.15 -2.83 17.27
C ASN A 550 1.52 -3.33 18.58
N LEU A 551 1.06 -4.59 18.56
CA LEU A 551 0.72 -5.40 19.73
C LEU A 551 1.49 -6.71 19.60
N ARG A 552 2.52 -6.92 20.45
CA ARG A 552 3.50 -7.99 20.32
C ARG A 552 3.38 -8.95 21.49
N SER A 553 3.17 -10.23 21.21
CA SER A 553 3.22 -11.26 22.24
C SER A 553 4.62 -11.39 22.84
N TRP A 554 4.71 -11.47 24.16
CA TRP A 554 5.83 -12.12 24.84
C TRP A 554 5.79 -13.63 24.58
N ASP A 555 6.81 -14.36 25.05
CA ASP A 555 6.89 -15.80 24.81
C ASP A 555 5.68 -16.50 25.46
N PRO A 556 4.71 -16.98 24.66
CA PRO A 556 3.47 -17.56 25.20
C PRO A 556 3.68 -18.89 25.96
N ARG A 557 4.86 -19.49 25.86
CA ARG A 557 5.26 -20.70 26.59
C ARG A 557 5.62 -20.41 28.06
N LYS A 558 5.90 -19.14 28.36
CA LYS A 558 6.18 -18.69 29.73
C LYS A 558 4.86 -18.32 30.40
N ILE A 559 4.70 -18.85 31.63
CA ILE A 559 3.56 -18.51 32.48
C ILE A 559 3.93 -17.25 33.27
N GLY A 560 3.06 -16.28 33.29
CA GLY A 560 3.23 -15.03 34.04
C GLY A 560 2.90 -13.79 33.24
N ASP A 561 2.87 -12.68 33.93
CA ASP A 561 2.59 -11.36 33.38
C ASP A 561 3.90 -10.58 33.17
N PRO A 562 3.95 -9.71 32.16
CA PRO A 562 2.91 -9.40 31.16
C PRO A 562 2.89 -10.39 30.00
N GLN A 563 1.75 -10.47 29.27
CA GLN A 563 1.60 -11.33 28.09
C GLN A 563 1.97 -10.64 26.77
N ALA A 564 1.84 -9.32 26.70
CA ALA A 564 2.13 -8.59 25.46
C ALA A 564 2.74 -7.20 25.71
N LEU A 565 3.33 -6.64 24.66
CA LEU A 565 3.78 -5.26 24.57
C LEU A 565 2.93 -4.52 23.54
N LEU A 566 2.25 -3.48 23.97
CA LEU A 566 1.45 -2.57 23.15
C LEU A 566 2.26 -1.31 22.88
N ILE A 567 2.31 -0.85 21.62
CA ILE A 567 3.02 0.36 21.24
C ILE A 567 2.06 1.27 20.45
N PHE A 568 1.87 2.49 20.94
CA PHE A 568 1.09 3.54 20.31
C PHE A 568 1.93 4.71 19.85
N GLN A 569 1.44 5.39 18.82
CA GLN A 569 1.86 6.71 18.40
C GLN A 569 0.66 7.65 18.42
N ARG A 570 0.83 8.85 18.94
CA ARG A 570 -0.06 9.97 18.64
C ARG A 570 0.50 10.75 17.45
N GLN A 571 -0.22 10.82 16.36
CA GLN A 571 0.18 11.56 15.17
C GLN A 571 -0.11 13.05 15.33
N ALA A 572 0.75 13.91 14.78
CA ALA A 572 0.41 15.29 14.57
C ALA A 572 -0.47 15.42 13.33
N SER A 573 -1.50 16.27 13.37
CA SER A 573 -2.40 16.52 12.25
C SER A 573 -2.56 18.02 12.00
N ASP A 574 -2.51 18.42 10.73
CA ASP A 574 -2.76 19.79 10.28
C ASP A 574 -4.20 19.93 9.81
N CYS A 575 -5.10 20.28 10.73
CA CYS A 575 -6.53 20.42 10.49
C CYS A 575 -6.92 21.65 9.66
N ALA A 576 -5.94 22.44 9.19
CA ALA A 576 -6.22 23.56 8.27
C ALA A 576 -6.50 23.12 6.82
N TRP A 577 -6.37 21.82 6.52
CA TRP A 577 -6.61 21.25 5.19
C TRP A 577 -7.89 20.44 5.19
N ALA A 578 -8.84 20.90 4.38
CA ALA A 578 -10.20 20.39 4.38
C ALA A 578 -10.30 18.99 3.76
N SER A 579 -11.10 18.13 4.36
CA SER A 579 -11.57 16.86 3.83
C SER A 579 -13.07 16.76 3.95
N LEU A 580 -13.71 16.14 2.99
CA LEU A 580 -15.16 15.88 3.02
C LEU A 580 -15.50 14.65 3.84
N SER A 581 -14.63 13.65 3.82
CA SER A 581 -14.89 12.34 4.41
C SER A 581 -14.44 12.19 5.87
N LEU A 582 -13.68 13.16 6.43
CA LEU A 582 -13.09 13.06 7.78
C LEU A 582 -13.31 14.30 8.66
N GLN A 583 -14.53 14.85 8.66
CA GLN A 583 -14.86 16.04 9.47
C GLN A 583 -14.74 15.81 10.98
N GLU A 584 -14.93 14.59 11.46
CA GLU A 584 -14.88 14.26 12.89
C GLU A 584 -13.47 14.31 13.50
N CYS A 585 -12.42 14.30 12.67
CA CYS A 585 -11.04 14.38 13.13
C CYS A 585 -10.57 15.78 13.53
N LEU A 586 -11.43 16.77 13.48
CA LEU A 586 -11.09 18.16 13.83
C LEU A 586 -11.14 18.46 15.34
N LEU A 587 -11.66 17.54 16.14
CA LEU A 587 -11.81 17.74 17.60
C LEU A 587 -10.56 17.21 18.34
N PRO A 588 -10.15 17.89 19.44
CA PRO A 588 -9.13 17.35 20.31
C PRO A 588 -9.58 15.99 20.84
N SER A 589 -8.80 14.95 20.53
CA SER A 589 -9.15 13.59 20.91
C SER A 589 -9.11 13.42 22.43
N SER A 590 -10.18 12.85 22.97
CA SER A 590 -10.14 12.29 24.31
C SER A 590 -9.12 11.15 24.35
N PRO A 591 -8.48 10.87 25.48
CA PRO A 591 -7.62 9.70 25.60
C PRO A 591 -8.36 8.44 25.14
N PRO A 592 -7.75 7.56 24.33
CA PRO A 592 -8.43 6.41 23.80
C PRO A 592 -8.82 5.44 24.91
N SER A 593 -9.98 4.81 24.79
CA SER A 593 -10.34 3.63 25.55
C SER A 593 -10.09 2.41 24.70
N LEU A 594 -9.09 1.62 25.05
CA LEU A 594 -8.77 0.39 24.34
C LEU A 594 -9.45 -0.78 25.06
N ALA A 595 -10.44 -1.36 24.41
CA ALA A 595 -11.16 -2.52 24.95
C ALA A 595 -11.25 -3.62 23.88
N PHE A 596 -10.86 -4.83 24.27
CA PHE A 596 -10.99 -6.03 23.46
C PHE A 596 -12.31 -6.75 23.79
N PRO A 597 -13.05 -7.30 22.80
CA PRO A 597 -14.41 -7.79 23.01
C PRO A 597 -14.55 -8.97 23.95
N ARG A 598 -13.49 -9.76 24.14
CA ARG A 598 -13.54 -11.04 24.85
C ARG A 598 -12.81 -11.03 26.20
N HIS A 599 -11.98 -10.01 26.45
CA HIS A 599 -11.14 -9.93 27.65
C HIS A 599 -11.02 -8.51 28.16
N SER A 600 -10.97 -8.38 29.46
CA SER A 600 -10.43 -7.17 30.07
C SER A 600 -8.90 -7.21 29.99
N ALA A 601 -8.30 -6.05 29.87
CA ALA A 601 -6.85 -5.91 29.82
C ALA A 601 -6.40 -4.78 30.75
N THR A 602 -5.32 -5.00 31.45
CA THR A 602 -4.61 -3.99 32.24
C THR A 602 -3.35 -3.56 31.51
N PHE A 603 -3.05 -2.26 31.63
CA PHE A 603 -1.95 -1.63 30.89
C PHE A 603 -1.00 -0.95 31.88
N SER A 604 0.28 -1.30 31.82
CA SER A 604 1.33 -0.72 32.67
C SER A 604 2.34 0.02 31.78
N PRO A 605 2.52 1.36 31.93
CA PRO A 605 3.46 2.10 31.12
C PRO A 605 4.90 1.61 31.27
N VAL A 606 5.59 1.42 30.15
CA VAL A 606 6.98 0.94 30.09
C VAL A 606 7.78 1.66 29.03
N SER A 607 9.10 1.45 29.05
CA SER A 607 9.98 1.87 27.95
C SER A 607 9.56 1.20 26.63
N LEU A 608 9.95 1.76 25.49
CA LEU A 608 9.63 1.19 24.15
C LEU A 608 10.14 -0.25 23.96
N THR A 609 11.13 -0.65 24.76
CA THR A 609 11.64 -2.05 24.81
C THR A 609 10.86 -2.97 25.76
N GLY A 610 9.95 -2.42 26.57
CA GLY A 610 9.18 -3.16 27.57
C GLY A 610 9.95 -3.54 28.84
N ASN A 611 11.21 -3.10 28.97
CA ASN A 611 12.10 -3.60 30.02
C ASN A 611 12.05 -2.80 31.34
N HIS A 612 11.61 -1.56 31.31
CA HIS A 612 11.60 -0.67 32.46
C HIS A 612 10.24 0.02 32.63
N PRO A 613 9.67 0.05 33.84
CA PRO A 613 8.50 0.88 34.13
C PRO A 613 8.80 2.35 33.84
N VAL A 614 7.78 3.09 33.39
CA VAL A 614 7.83 4.52 33.13
C VAL A 614 6.65 5.18 33.83
N GLU A 615 6.89 6.24 34.58
CA GLU A 615 5.82 7.07 35.11
C GLU A 615 5.30 8.01 34.02
N ARG A 616 3.98 8.08 33.84
CA ARG A 616 3.32 9.00 32.90
C ARG A 616 2.40 9.95 33.66
N GLN A 617 2.54 11.24 33.37
CA GLN A 617 1.64 12.27 33.88
C GLN A 617 0.36 12.32 33.03
N GLY A 618 -0.78 12.65 33.64
CA GLY A 618 -2.04 12.88 32.92
C GLY A 618 -2.91 11.65 32.64
N GLY A 619 -2.50 10.47 33.10
CA GLY A 619 -3.30 9.25 32.97
C GLY A 619 -2.85 8.28 31.88
N LEU A 620 -3.55 7.14 31.80
CA LEU A 620 -3.29 6.08 30.83
C LEU A 620 -3.62 6.61 29.42
N PHE A 621 -2.73 6.37 28.44
CA PHE A 621 -2.85 6.79 27.04
C PHE A 621 -2.88 8.31 26.79
N THR A 622 -2.50 9.16 27.73
CA THR A 622 -2.26 10.58 27.45
C THR A 622 -0.92 10.74 26.74
N LEU A 623 -0.96 11.19 25.49
CA LEU A 623 0.21 11.37 24.61
C LEU A 623 0.21 12.78 24.02
N GLU A 624 1.40 13.37 23.90
CA GLU A 624 1.59 14.58 23.10
C GLU A 624 1.66 14.25 21.59
N PRO A 625 1.34 15.18 20.67
CA PRO A 625 1.55 14.96 19.24
C PRO A 625 2.98 14.52 18.93
N ILE A 626 3.13 13.53 18.02
CA ILE A 626 4.38 12.83 17.64
C ILE A 626 4.99 11.93 18.71
N GLU A 627 4.37 11.79 19.88
CA GLU A 627 4.87 10.94 20.95
C GLU A 627 4.59 9.46 20.68
N LEU A 628 5.56 8.63 21.10
CA LEU A 628 5.45 7.17 21.17
C LEU A 628 5.32 6.74 22.62
N ALA A 629 4.45 5.77 22.87
CA ALA A 629 4.34 5.14 24.18
C ALA A 629 4.22 3.63 24.08
N ALA A 630 4.77 2.94 25.07
CA ALA A 630 4.63 1.49 25.19
C ALA A 630 4.02 1.10 26.54
N TYR A 631 3.26 0.01 26.51
CA TYR A 631 2.57 -0.55 27.67
C TYR A 631 2.72 -2.06 27.70
N ASN A 632 3.09 -2.59 28.85
CA ASN A 632 2.92 -4.02 29.11
C ASN A 632 1.42 -4.31 29.29
N VAL A 633 0.95 -5.35 28.63
CA VAL A 633 -0.46 -5.77 28.64
C VAL A 633 -0.59 -7.08 29.40
N THR A 634 -1.49 -7.09 30.38
CA THR A 634 -1.95 -8.29 31.06
C THR A 634 -3.43 -8.46 30.74
N PHE A 635 -3.76 -9.54 30.06
CA PHE A 635 -5.13 -9.94 29.75
C PHE A 635 -5.70 -10.73 30.94
N THR A 636 -6.97 -10.47 31.31
CA THR A 636 -7.64 -11.09 32.46
C THR A 636 -9.05 -11.58 32.14
#